data_280065e6662a5eeb71483be66ff37309
#
_entry.id   280065e6662a5eeb71483be66ff37309
#
_cell.length_a   1.000
_cell.length_b   1.000
_cell.length_c   1.000
_cell.angle_alpha   90.00
_cell.angle_beta   90.00
_cell.angle_gamma   90.00
#
_symmetry.space_group_name_H-M   'P 1'
#
loop_
_entity.id
_entity.type
_entity.pdbx_description
1 polymer ?
#
loop_
_entity_poly.entity_id
_entity_poly.type
_entity_poly.pdbx_seq_one_letter_code
_entity_poly.pdbx_strand_id
1 'polypeptide(L)'
;MAHGYRRIFSNPIVGVEAFQQALMKLMTSAELREVFLDFFSQRGHLIVRSASLVPEGDPTLLFTGAGMVQFKPYFSGEDEPPSRRLASVQKCFRTTDIDKVGNGHSLTFFEMLGNFSIGDYFKKGAIELAWEFVTEYLKLPPDRLWASIFREDEEAFGLWRETALPGDRIVRLGREDNFWGPAGETGPCGPCSEIFYDRGLEAGCGGEDCAPGCDCERFLEIWNLVFMQYDQAADGTLSPLPQQNIDTGMGLERTAVVMQGVGSVYDTDLLAPLIARACDLVDRRYGDEERVDRSLRILAEHGRAITFLVADGVLPSNEGRGYVLRRILRRAVRHGKLLGREEPFLDEIASAVIEIMGEQYPELRERQSFVLGVVAQEEIGFQQTLAVGTALLEELMQGVASAGGSVLPGDKVFRLYDTYGFPLELTREMASEKGVGVDEAGFEEAMVAQRQRARDAQTFGLAKESEFYRPLDLPRTSFLGYERLAAHSKIINLARDGSAVNAVGVGDQVAVVLEETPFYAEAGGQVGDTGLIGNSAGEIAIRDTKSPLPGLIVHYGEVMRGAVQSGDVAFARVDEARRLDIARNHTATHLLHRALRDVLGDHAQQAGSEVSPERLRFDFTHLQAVDRDELDRVERLVNEKIREDLPVATTVTDYHTAVASGAFAIFGEKYGDEVRMVSAGDYTKELCAGTHLQATGQIGFFRILSEGSIGRGLRRIEAVTGRGAEEHVRERLALMERIAAALGGTPAELESNLNSLLSEVDAQRRGMREVQHRLAKAETARVLEEVREVDGIRVLAAQVEAPGMETLREMTDWLQGRLGSAVIVLGAVMGGKPGFVAAVTPDLVERGLKADALVREVAAVVGGGGGGRATLAQAGGKDPQLIGEALRLVTSLVTPV
;
A
#
# COMPACT_ATOMS: atom_id res chain seq x y z
N MET A 1 17.21 29.61 -25.26
CA MET A 1 18.04 29.73 -24.06
C MET A 1 19.48 29.31 -24.35
N ALA A 2 20.30 30.20 -24.82
CA ALA A 2 21.68 29.95 -25.23
C ALA A 2 22.61 31.02 -24.62
N HIS A 3 22.82 30.96 -23.30
CA HIS A 3 23.71 31.87 -22.61
C HIS A 3 24.24 31.29 -21.29
N GLY A 4 24.87 30.14 -21.30
CA GLY A 4 25.45 29.49 -20.10
C GLY A 4 26.73 28.69 -20.30
N TYR A 5 27.17 28.44 -21.52
CA TYR A 5 28.31 27.56 -21.82
C TYR A 5 29.55 28.26 -22.33
N ARG A 6 29.97 29.34 -21.69
CA ARG A 6 31.25 30.02 -22.04
C ARG A 6 32.02 30.42 -20.81
N ARG A 7 32.56 29.48 -20.02
CA ARG A 7 33.65 29.72 -19.08
C ARG A 7 34.21 28.42 -18.46
N ILE A 8 34.74 27.51 -19.24
CA ILE A 8 35.71 26.50 -18.78
C ILE A 8 36.56 26.12 -20.00
N PHE A 9 37.43 26.99 -20.49
CA PHE A 9 38.54 26.63 -21.34
C PHE A 9 39.56 27.76 -21.27
N SER A 10 40.44 27.69 -20.29
CA SER A 10 41.67 28.44 -20.28
C SER A 10 42.79 27.53 -19.73
N ASN A 11 43.24 26.57 -20.53
CA ASN A 11 44.57 26.03 -20.45
C ASN A 11 44.97 25.46 -21.81
N PRO A 12 46.02 25.93 -22.49
CA PRO A 12 46.43 25.54 -23.81
C PRO A 12 47.50 24.43 -23.75
N ILE A 13 47.15 23.19 -23.45
CA ILE A 13 47.91 21.97 -23.81
C ILE A 13 46.91 20.83 -23.74
N VAL A 14 46.07 20.69 -24.75
CA VAL A 14 45.27 19.49 -24.92
C VAL A 14 45.55 18.99 -26.33
N GLY A 15 46.16 17.79 -26.39
CA GLY A 15 46.68 17.23 -27.65
C GLY A 15 45.57 16.82 -28.64
N VAL A 16 46.01 16.31 -29.78
CA VAL A 16 45.21 15.86 -30.92
C VAL A 16 44.03 14.94 -30.52
N GLU A 17 44.14 14.23 -29.39
CA GLU A 17 43.10 13.35 -28.83
C GLU A 17 41.86 14.12 -28.35
N ALA A 18 42.00 15.29 -27.73
CA ALA A 18 40.88 16.11 -27.30
C ALA A 18 40.17 16.79 -28.49
N PHE A 19 40.88 16.97 -29.59
CA PHE A 19 40.28 17.50 -30.84
C PHE A 19 39.51 16.42 -31.57
N GLN A 20 39.91 15.14 -31.47
CA GLN A 20 39.11 14.00 -31.98
C GLN A 20 37.86 13.71 -31.14
N GLN A 21 37.92 13.85 -29.81
CA GLN A 21 36.73 13.79 -28.92
C GLN A 21 35.74 14.95 -29.17
N ALA A 22 36.22 16.14 -29.53
CA ALA A 22 35.35 17.29 -29.86
C ALA A 22 34.64 17.14 -31.22
N LEU A 23 35.02 16.17 -32.04
CA LEU A 23 34.39 15.82 -33.33
C LEU A 23 33.37 14.66 -33.22
N MET A 24 33.34 13.95 -32.11
CA MET A 24 32.23 13.01 -31.85
C MET A 24 30.97 13.86 -31.54
N LYS A 25 29.97 13.73 -32.39
CA LYS A 25 28.65 14.29 -32.10
C LYS A 25 28.17 13.68 -30.78
N LEU A 26 28.04 14.49 -29.75
CA LEU A 26 27.46 14.06 -28.47
C LEU A 26 26.07 13.49 -28.75
N MET A 27 25.91 12.18 -28.58
CA MET A 27 24.65 11.47 -28.82
C MET A 27 23.83 11.48 -27.53
N THR A 28 22.61 11.98 -27.62
CA THR A 28 21.66 11.92 -26.53
C THR A 28 21.14 10.51 -26.29
N SER A 29 20.59 10.26 -25.12
CA SER A 29 19.98 8.96 -24.80
C SER A 29 18.77 8.66 -25.70
N ALA A 30 18.02 9.68 -26.15
CA ALA A 30 16.94 9.54 -27.11
C ALA A 30 17.47 9.11 -28.48
N GLU A 31 18.50 9.78 -29.00
CA GLU A 31 19.16 9.41 -30.27
C GLU A 31 19.76 7.99 -30.20
N LEU A 32 20.32 7.60 -29.03
CA LEU A 32 20.89 6.26 -28.86
C LEU A 32 19.82 5.18 -28.95
N ARG A 33 18.63 5.37 -28.36
CA ARG A 33 17.49 4.44 -28.50
C ARG A 33 17.06 4.32 -29.97
N GLU A 34 16.89 5.44 -30.66
CA GLU A 34 16.50 5.47 -32.06
C GLU A 34 17.50 4.75 -32.95
N VAL A 35 18.78 5.11 -32.83
CA VAL A 35 19.87 4.50 -33.63
C VAL A 35 19.95 2.98 -33.41
N PHE A 36 19.77 2.50 -32.16
CA PHE A 36 19.77 1.08 -31.86
C PHE A 36 18.58 0.36 -32.51
N LEU A 37 17.37 0.88 -32.33
CA LEU A 37 16.17 0.27 -32.90
C LEU A 37 16.19 0.29 -34.43
N ASP A 38 16.61 1.40 -35.03
CA ASP A 38 16.74 1.53 -36.48
C ASP A 38 17.77 0.56 -37.08
N PHE A 39 18.94 0.40 -36.42
CA PHE A 39 19.97 -0.52 -36.82
C PHE A 39 19.44 -1.95 -36.89
N PHE A 40 18.74 -2.43 -35.86
CA PHE A 40 18.22 -3.78 -35.82
C PHE A 40 16.98 -3.95 -36.72
N SER A 41 16.12 -2.94 -36.83
CA SER A 41 14.98 -2.96 -37.76
C SER A 41 15.44 -3.16 -39.21
N GLN A 42 16.47 -2.42 -39.64
CA GLN A 42 17.06 -2.58 -40.98
C GLN A 42 17.66 -3.96 -41.24
N ARG A 43 17.93 -4.72 -40.16
CA ARG A 43 18.45 -6.09 -40.22
C ARG A 43 17.39 -7.16 -39.97
N GLY A 44 16.11 -6.75 -40.12
CA GLY A 44 14.93 -7.63 -40.06
C GLY A 44 14.49 -8.04 -38.68
N HIS A 45 14.85 -7.26 -37.63
CA HIS A 45 14.31 -7.46 -36.30
C HIS A 45 12.97 -6.74 -36.19
N LEU A 46 11.99 -7.44 -35.60
CA LEU A 46 10.71 -6.83 -35.19
C LEU A 46 10.92 -6.02 -33.90
N ILE A 47 10.54 -4.75 -33.94
CA ILE A 47 10.64 -3.89 -32.76
C ILE A 47 9.46 -4.18 -31.83
N VAL A 48 9.77 -4.55 -30.58
CA VAL A 48 8.81 -4.85 -29.53
C VAL A 48 8.89 -3.77 -28.46
N ARG A 49 7.73 -3.31 -27.97
CA ARG A 49 7.66 -2.31 -26.89
C ARG A 49 8.19 -2.89 -25.58
N SER A 50 8.63 -1.98 -24.70
CA SER A 50 8.96 -2.34 -23.32
C SER A 50 7.76 -2.98 -22.61
N ALA A 51 8.00 -4.14 -22.00
CA ALA A 51 7.05 -4.73 -21.07
C ALA A 51 7.02 -3.96 -19.73
N SER A 52 6.04 -4.27 -18.92
CA SER A 52 5.93 -3.76 -17.54
C SER A 52 7.13 -4.19 -16.69
N LEU A 53 7.48 -3.37 -15.69
CA LEU A 53 8.42 -3.77 -14.63
C LEU A 53 7.89 -4.93 -13.78
N VAL A 54 6.60 -5.16 -13.84
CA VAL A 54 5.94 -6.29 -13.20
C VAL A 54 5.79 -7.40 -14.24
N PRO A 55 6.60 -8.48 -14.16
CA PRO A 55 6.57 -9.53 -15.16
C PRO A 55 5.25 -10.28 -15.14
N GLU A 56 4.69 -10.51 -16.31
CA GLU A 56 3.52 -11.36 -16.52
C GLU A 56 3.94 -12.83 -16.66
N GLY A 57 3.20 -13.74 -16.03
CA GLY A 57 3.38 -15.18 -16.19
C GLY A 57 4.52 -15.83 -15.40
N ASP A 58 5.46 -15.10 -14.81
CA ASP A 58 6.54 -15.66 -13.99
C ASP A 58 6.42 -15.25 -12.50
N PRO A 59 5.88 -16.12 -11.66
CA PRO A 59 5.71 -15.84 -10.24
C PRO A 59 7.03 -15.87 -9.44
N THR A 60 8.13 -16.34 -10.03
CA THR A 60 9.44 -16.41 -9.35
C THR A 60 10.17 -15.07 -9.40
N LEU A 61 9.77 -14.18 -10.32
CA LEU A 61 10.36 -12.86 -10.48
C LEU A 61 9.53 -11.78 -9.79
N LEU A 62 10.17 -10.99 -8.95
CA LEU A 62 9.54 -9.79 -8.38
C LEU A 62 9.40 -8.70 -9.45
N PHE A 63 10.44 -8.49 -10.24
CA PHE A 63 10.49 -7.43 -11.26
C PHE A 63 11.18 -7.91 -12.54
N THR A 64 10.89 -7.23 -13.63
CA THR A 64 11.59 -7.40 -14.90
C THR A 64 13.01 -6.87 -14.77
N GLY A 65 14.00 -7.78 -14.61
CA GLY A 65 15.40 -7.44 -14.36
C GLY A 65 16.30 -7.51 -15.61
N ALA A 66 15.76 -7.94 -16.75
CA ALA A 66 16.48 -8.07 -18.02
C ALA A 66 15.54 -7.97 -19.22
N GLY A 67 16.09 -7.61 -20.39
CA GLY A 67 15.34 -7.44 -21.63
C GLY A 67 14.63 -8.69 -22.12
N MET A 68 15.21 -9.87 -21.84
CA MET A 68 14.71 -11.16 -22.29
C MET A 68 13.48 -11.67 -21.52
N VAL A 69 13.15 -11.09 -20.36
CA VAL A 69 12.10 -11.63 -19.48
C VAL A 69 10.77 -11.78 -20.21
N GLN A 70 10.37 -10.81 -21.01
CA GLN A 70 9.16 -10.87 -21.82
C GLN A 70 9.20 -11.90 -22.96
N PHE A 71 10.38 -12.44 -23.30
CA PHE A 71 10.59 -13.40 -24.39
C PHE A 71 10.95 -14.80 -23.87
N LYS A 72 10.95 -15.02 -22.56
CA LYS A 72 11.33 -16.28 -21.92
C LYS A 72 10.58 -17.50 -22.50
N PRO A 73 9.26 -17.47 -22.77
CA PRO A 73 8.53 -18.57 -23.38
C PRO A 73 9.00 -18.92 -24.79
N TYR A 74 9.52 -17.95 -25.55
CA TYR A 74 10.04 -18.19 -26.89
C TYR A 74 11.42 -18.89 -26.88
N PHE A 75 12.24 -18.56 -25.86
CA PHE A 75 13.54 -19.20 -25.69
C PHE A 75 13.44 -20.66 -25.24
N SER A 76 12.45 -20.95 -24.36
CA SER A 76 12.17 -22.34 -23.93
C SER A 76 11.43 -23.16 -24.96
N GLY A 77 10.87 -22.53 -26.00
CA GLY A 77 10.06 -23.18 -27.03
C GLY A 77 8.63 -23.50 -26.56
N GLU A 78 8.15 -22.87 -25.50
CA GLU A 78 6.77 -22.98 -25.02
C GLU A 78 5.79 -22.28 -25.95
N ASP A 79 6.22 -21.12 -26.51
CA ASP A 79 5.43 -20.31 -27.42
C ASP A 79 6.17 -20.02 -28.74
N GLU A 80 5.42 -19.79 -29.83
CA GLU A 80 5.98 -19.31 -31.09
C GLU A 80 6.20 -17.78 -31.06
N PRO A 81 7.43 -17.31 -31.38
CA PRO A 81 7.70 -15.88 -31.38
C PRO A 81 7.02 -15.18 -32.58
N PRO A 82 6.61 -13.90 -32.43
CA PRO A 82 6.04 -13.12 -33.51
C PRO A 82 7.03 -12.90 -34.68
N SER A 83 8.32 -13.00 -34.40
CA SER A 83 9.44 -13.05 -35.37
C SER A 83 10.62 -13.74 -34.71
N ARG A 84 11.45 -14.42 -35.50
CA ARG A 84 12.68 -15.02 -34.99
C ARG A 84 13.76 -14.01 -34.59
N ARG A 85 13.64 -12.78 -35.06
CA ARG A 85 14.50 -11.64 -34.69
C ARG A 85 13.69 -10.57 -34.05
N LEU A 86 14.01 -10.23 -32.82
CA LEU A 86 13.31 -9.18 -32.02
C LEU A 86 14.32 -8.16 -31.53
N ALA A 87 13.87 -6.91 -31.33
CA ALA A 87 14.64 -5.89 -30.63
C ALA A 87 13.73 -5.01 -29.78
N SER A 88 14.26 -4.57 -28.64
CA SER A 88 13.51 -3.73 -27.72
C SER A 88 14.40 -2.80 -26.91
N VAL A 89 13.80 -1.73 -26.40
CA VAL A 89 14.34 -0.93 -25.28
C VAL A 89 13.47 -1.26 -24.08
N GLN A 90 14.00 -2.07 -23.16
CA GLN A 90 13.26 -2.59 -22.02
C GLN A 90 13.61 -1.85 -20.74
N LYS A 91 12.61 -1.32 -20.05
CA LYS A 91 12.75 -0.83 -18.68
C LYS A 91 12.99 -2.01 -17.72
N CYS A 92 14.02 -1.91 -16.89
CA CYS A 92 14.45 -2.95 -15.98
C CYS A 92 14.55 -2.42 -14.55
N PHE A 93 14.29 -3.28 -13.57
CA PHE A 93 14.47 -2.96 -12.17
C PHE A 93 15.15 -4.12 -11.43
N ARG A 94 16.27 -3.84 -10.72
CA ARG A 94 17.03 -4.82 -9.93
C ARG A 94 17.08 -4.44 -8.47
N THR A 95 16.60 -5.33 -7.61
CA THR A 95 16.56 -5.13 -6.15
C THR A 95 17.91 -5.25 -5.48
N THR A 96 18.83 -6.02 -6.08
CA THR A 96 20.19 -6.30 -5.56
C THR A 96 21.07 -5.05 -5.49
N ASP A 97 20.74 -4.02 -6.24
CA ASP A 97 21.54 -2.81 -6.34
C ASP A 97 21.06 -1.64 -5.46
N ILE A 98 19.91 -1.81 -4.75
CA ILE A 98 19.31 -0.76 -3.92
C ILE A 98 20.32 -0.16 -2.93
N ASP A 99 21.09 -0.99 -2.23
CA ASP A 99 22.03 -0.53 -1.20
C ASP A 99 23.28 0.13 -1.77
N LYS A 100 23.61 -0.18 -3.05
CA LYS A 100 24.74 0.39 -3.76
C LYS A 100 24.46 1.77 -4.35
N VAL A 101 23.17 2.09 -4.59
CA VAL A 101 22.76 3.40 -5.14
C VAL A 101 23.29 4.54 -4.27
N GLY A 102 23.86 5.53 -4.94
CA GLY A 102 24.56 6.67 -4.34
C GLY A 102 26.06 6.68 -4.68
N ASN A 103 26.63 5.54 -5.15
CA ASN A 103 27.90 5.58 -5.84
C ASN A 103 27.74 6.16 -7.26
N GLY A 104 28.83 6.29 -8.04
CA GLY A 104 28.82 6.94 -9.35
C GLY A 104 28.20 6.12 -10.50
N HIS A 105 27.83 4.84 -10.30
CA HIS A 105 27.52 3.93 -11.40
C HIS A 105 26.36 2.96 -11.14
N SER A 106 25.92 2.74 -9.90
CA SER A 106 24.85 1.80 -9.59
C SER A 106 23.47 2.43 -9.75
N LEU A 107 22.57 1.68 -10.38
CA LEU A 107 21.17 2.02 -10.63
C LEU A 107 20.27 0.84 -10.30
N THR A 108 19.11 1.08 -9.70
CA THR A 108 18.05 0.05 -9.55
C THR A 108 17.17 0.01 -10.78
N PHE A 109 16.81 1.18 -11.30
CA PHE A 109 16.07 1.33 -12.56
C PHE A 109 17.04 1.71 -13.68
N PHE A 110 16.98 1.00 -14.79
CA PHE A 110 17.78 1.28 -15.98
C PHE A 110 17.06 0.78 -17.23
N GLU A 111 17.50 1.25 -18.38
CA GLU A 111 17.00 0.81 -19.68
C GLU A 111 18.00 -0.13 -20.34
N MET A 112 17.51 -1.27 -20.82
CA MET A 112 18.29 -2.28 -21.51
C MET A 112 17.89 -2.31 -22.99
N LEU A 113 18.83 -1.98 -23.86
CA LEU A 113 18.72 -2.11 -25.29
C LEU A 113 19.08 -3.54 -25.64
N GLY A 114 18.11 -4.31 -26.18
CA GLY A 114 18.30 -5.73 -26.45
C GLY A 114 17.96 -6.12 -27.88
N ASN A 115 18.77 -6.97 -28.47
CA ASN A 115 18.43 -7.72 -29.68
C ASN A 115 18.43 -9.22 -29.38
N PHE A 116 17.46 -9.91 -29.93
CA PHE A 116 17.16 -11.30 -29.62
C PHE A 116 17.05 -12.10 -30.87
N SER A 117 17.61 -13.32 -30.84
CA SER A 117 17.51 -14.31 -31.95
C SER A 117 16.95 -15.62 -31.39
N ILE A 118 15.85 -16.07 -31.94
CA ILE A 118 15.14 -17.28 -31.53
C ILE A 118 15.33 -18.32 -32.63
N GLY A 119 16.40 -19.15 -32.50
CA GLY A 119 16.74 -20.17 -33.48
C GLY A 119 17.07 -19.65 -34.88
N ASP A 120 17.58 -18.42 -35.03
CA ASP A 120 17.99 -17.81 -36.30
C ASP A 120 19.52 -17.68 -36.33
N TYR A 121 20.09 -16.54 -35.91
CA TYR A 121 21.56 -16.42 -35.80
C TYR A 121 22.01 -16.75 -34.36
N PHE A 122 23.28 -17.14 -34.23
CA PHE A 122 23.90 -17.46 -32.96
C PHE A 122 25.17 -16.62 -32.72
N LYS A 123 26.19 -17.12 -32.03
CA LYS A 123 27.41 -16.40 -31.63
C LYS A 123 28.00 -15.52 -32.71
N LYS A 124 28.24 -16.09 -33.90
CA LYS A 124 28.84 -15.35 -35.02
C LYS A 124 28.03 -14.11 -35.39
N GLY A 125 26.74 -14.30 -35.63
CA GLY A 125 25.88 -13.19 -36.01
C GLY A 125 25.75 -12.14 -34.89
N ALA A 126 25.67 -12.56 -33.60
CA ALA A 126 25.60 -11.64 -32.47
C ALA A 126 26.87 -10.78 -32.34
N ILE A 127 28.05 -11.39 -32.44
CA ILE A 127 29.37 -10.72 -32.38
C ILE A 127 29.54 -9.75 -33.55
N GLU A 128 29.23 -10.19 -34.78
CA GLU A 128 29.34 -9.34 -35.98
C GLU A 128 28.42 -8.11 -35.87
N LEU A 129 27.16 -8.28 -35.50
CA LEU A 129 26.19 -7.19 -35.34
C LEU A 129 26.60 -6.24 -34.22
N ALA A 130 27.05 -6.78 -33.09
CA ALA A 130 27.48 -5.95 -31.98
C ALA A 130 28.73 -5.14 -32.32
N TRP A 131 29.74 -5.77 -32.97
CA TRP A 131 30.96 -5.09 -33.39
C TRP A 131 30.66 -3.99 -34.42
N GLU A 132 29.85 -4.30 -35.45
CA GLU A 132 29.42 -3.32 -36.44
C GLU A 132 28.71 -2.14 -35.76
N PHE A 133 27.79 -2.38 -34.80
CA PHE A 133 27.06 -1.34 -34.15
C PHE A 133 27.96 -0.40 -33.33
N VAL A 134 28.85 -0.94 -32.50
CA VAL A 134 29.71 -0.12 -31.63
C VAL A 134 30.78 0.63 -32.44
N THR A 135 31.30 0.05 -33.54
CA THR A 135 32.39 0.68 -34.32
C THR A 135 31.88 1.59 -35.45
N GLU A 136 30.81 1.18 -36.16
CA GLU A 136 30.33 1.88 -37.35
C GLU A 136 29.18 2.85 -37.07
N TYR A 137 28.33 2.57 -36.08
CA TYR A 137 27.18 3.41 -35.74
C TYR A 137 27.46 4.29 -34.55
N LEU A 138 27.97 3.75 -33.43
CA LEU A 138 28.38 4.55 -32.26
C LEU A 138 29.75 5.22 -32.49
N LYS A 139 30.51 4.79 -33.51
CA LYS A 139 31.84 5.33 -33.83
C LYS A 139 32.85 5.25 -32.66
N LEU A 140 32.71 4.24 -31.81
CA LEU A 140 33.65 4.02 -30.72
C LEU A 140 35.02 3.57 -31.30
N PRO A 141 36.14 4.14 -30.81
CA PRO A 141 37.45 3.75 -31.27
C PRO A 141 37.75 2.27 -30.95
N PRO A 142 38.11 1.44 -31.94
CA PRO A 142 38.42 0.01 -31.69
C PRO A 142 39.58 -0.22 -30.72
N ASP A 143 40.47 0.73 -30.60
CA ASP A 143 41.58 0.72 -29.64
C ASP A 143 41.20 1.02 -28.20
N ARG A 144 39.95 1.40 -27.97
CA ARG A 144 39.36 1.54 -26.64
C ARG A 144 38.39 0.39 -26.27
N LEU A 145 38.16 -0.52 -27.18
CA LEU A 145 37.24 -1.64 -26.94
C LEU A 145 38.00 -2.89 -26.46
N TRP A 146 37.36 -3.58 -25.52
CA TRP A 146 37.75 -4.90 -24.99
C TRP A 146 36.58 -5.84 -25.02
N ALA A 147 36.84 -7.13 -25.09
CA ALA A 147 35.81 -8.17 -24.92
C ALA A 147 36.19 -9.11 -23.79
N SER A 148 35.20 -9.56 -23.01
CA SER A 148 35.34 -10.73 -22.17
C SER A 148 34.62 -11.93 -22.81
N ILE A 149 35.05 -13.12 -22.47
CA ILE A 149 34.42 -14.38 -22.90
C ILE A 149 34.41 -15.36 -21.71
N PHE A 150 33.44 -16.28 -21.71
CA PHE A 150 33.49 -17.43 -20.83
C PHE A 150 34.75 -18.25 -21.11
N ARG A 151 35.50 -18.57 -20.04
CA ARG A 151 36.87 -19.16 -20.13
C ARG A 151 36.99 -20.33 -21.06
N GLU A 152 35.95 -21.17 -21.15
CA GLU A 152 35.91 -22.40 -21.93
C GLU A 152 35.34 -22.19 -23.34
N ASP A 153 34.91 -20.99 -23.70
CA ASP A 153 34.28 -20.70 -24.99
C ASP A 153 35.29 -20.33 -26.05
N GLU A 154 35.99 -21.36 -26.61
CA GLU A 154 36.97 -21.20 -27.68
C GLU A 154 36.35 -20.70 -28.98
N GLU A 155 35.09 -21.01 -29.24
CA GLU A 155 34.34 -20.53 -30.40
C GLU A 155 34.19 -19.00 -30.36
N ALA A 156 33.72 -18.46 -29.25
CA ALA A 156 33.61 -17.02 -29.07
C ALA A 156 34.97 -16.32 -29.19
N PHE A 157 36.03 -16.91 -28.63
CA PHE A 157 37.38 -16.38 -28.78
C PHE A 157 37.82 -16.30 -30.26
N GLY A 158 37.57 -17.36 -31.01
CA GLY A 158 37.87 -17.40 -32.45
C GLY A 158 37.09 -16.34 -33.23
N LEU A 159 35.80 -16.19 -32.94
CA LEU A 159 34.93 -15.22 -33.59
C LEU A 159 35.32 -13.78 -33.32
N TRP A 160 35.67 -13.45 -32.07
CA TRP A 160 36.21 -12.11 -31.75
C TRP A 160 37.51 -11.80 -32.48
N ARG A 161 38.36 -12.78 -32.70
CA ARG A 161 39.60 -12.61 -33.49
C ARG A 161 39.35 -12.43 -35.01
N GLU A 162 38.19 -12.82 -35.51
CA GLU A 162 37.77 -12.53 -36.89
C GLU A 162 37.36 -11.07 -37.06
N THR A 163 37.03 -10.37 -35.95
CA THR A 163 36.82 -8.91 -35.96
C THR A 163 38.15 -8.16 -35.93
N ALA A 164 38.13 -6.84 -35.90
CA ALA A 164 39.33 -6.04 -35.79
C ALA A 164 39.88 -5.96 -34.33
N LEU A 165 39.32 -6.68 -33.37
CA LEU A 165 39.75 -6.65 -31.96
C LEU A 165 41.04 -7.48 -31.78
N PRO A 166 42.11 -6.88 -31.22
CA PRO A 166 43.35 -7.60 -30.94
C PRO A 166 43.18 -8.72 -29.91
N GLY A 167 43.85 -9.84 -30.05
CA GLY A 167 43.70 -11.01 -29.18
C GLY A 167 44.10 -10.77 -27.71
N ASP A 168 44.94 -9.79 -27.41
CA ASP A 168 45.34 -9.35 -26.07
C ASP A 168 44.29 -8.50 -25.38
N ARG A 169 43.24 -8.09 -26.09
CA ARG A 169 42.08 -7.40 -25.57
C ARG A 169 40.85 -8.30 -25.39
N ILE A 170 41.04 -9.61 -25.53
CA ILE A 170 40.00 -10.61 -25.26
C ILE A 170 40.35 -11.32 -23.95
N VAL A 171 39.61 -11.03 -22.90
CA VAL A 171 39.84 -11.54 -21.54
C VAL A 171 38.95 -12.76 -21.28
N ARG A 172 39.50 -13.78 -20.61
CA ARG A 172 38.83 -15.04 -20.28
C ARG A 172 38.42 -15.03 -18.81
N LEU A 173 37.13 -14.92 -18.53
CA LEU A 173 36.58 -14.84 -17.17
C LEU A 173 35.83 -16.11 -16.77
N GLY A 174 35.54 -16.26 -15.52
CA GLY A 174 34.88 -17.43 -14.95
C GLY A 174 33.37 -17.45 -15.13
N ARG A 175 32.73 -18.44 -14.46
CA ARG A 175 31.29 -18.56 -14.47
C ARG A 175 30.60 -17.40 -13.76
N GLU A 176 31.25 -16.79 -12.81
CA GLU A 176 30.70 -15.66 -12.04
C GLU A 176 30.52 -14.43 -12.92
N ASP A 177 31.38 -14.23 -13.90
CA ASP A 177 31.39 -13.05 -14.79
C ASP A 177 30.74 -13.33 -16.14
N ASN A 178 31.12 -14.44 -16.79
CA ASN A 178 30.71 -14.72 -18.18
C ASN A 178 29.79 -15.95 -18.36
N PHE A 179 28.89 -16.20 -17.40
CA PHE A 179 27.80 -17.13 -17.57
C PHE A 179 26.51 -16.50 -16.98
N TRP A 180 25.54 -16.22 -17.85
CA TRP A 180 24.34 -15.50 -17.48
C TRP A 180 23.10 -16.40 -17.40
N GLY A 181 22.24 -16.08 -16.42
CA GLY A 181 20.95 -16.72 -16.19
C GLY A 181 20.99 -17.90 -15.24
N PRO A 182 19.80 -18.48 -14.94
CA PRO A 182 18.51 -18.04 -15.48
C PRO A 182 18.02 -16.74 -14.87
N ALA A 183 17.12 -16.03 -15.57
CA ALA A 183 16.31 -14.99 -14.97
C ALA A 183 15.25 -15.66 -14.08
N GLY A 184 15.45 -15.59 -12.75
CA GLY A 184 14.66 -16.32 -11.75
C GLY A 184 15.38 -17.59 -11.27
N GLU A 185 14.61 -18.54 -10.70
CA GLU A 185 15.17 -19.79 -10.16
C GLU A 185 15.45 -20.81 -11.26
N THR A 186 14.70 -20.78 -12.34
CA THR A 186 14.76 -21.73 -13.46
C THR A 186 14.64 -21.04 -14.81
N GLY A 187 15.13 -21.67 -15.87
CA GLY A 187 14.91 -21.25 -17.24
C GLY A 187 16.17 -21.09 -18.09
N PRO A 188 16.05 -20.41 -19.24
CA PRO A 188 17.14 -20.26 -20.22
C PRO A 188 18.36 -19.55 -19.64
N CYS A 189 19.55 -20.10 -19.96
CA CYS A 189 20.83 -19.58 -19.52
C CYS A 189 21.95 -19.97 -20.50
N GLY A 190 23.14 -19.38 -20.35
CA GLY A 190 24.29 -19.74 -21.15
C GLY A 190 25.54 -18.91 -20.91
N PRO A 191 26.66 -19.29 -21.50
CA PRO A 191 27.87 -18.48 -21.48
C PRO A 191 27.60 -17.15 -22.19
N CYS A 192 28.33 -16.12 -21.78
CA CYS A 192 28.18 -14.80 -22.37
C CYS A 192 29.54 -14.17 -22.69
N SER A 193 29.47 -13.13 -23.50
CA SER A 193 30.60 -12.29 -23.88
C SER A 193 30.21 -10.82 -23.71
N GLU A 194 31.07 -10.06 -23.11
CA GLU A 194 30.77 -8.65 -22.80
C GLU A 194 31.71 -7.72 -23.55
N ILE A 195 31.21 -6.57 -23.95
CA ILE A 195 31.98 -5.49 -24.57
C ILE A 195 32.22 -4.41 -23.52
N PHE A 196 33.49 -4.07 -23.31
CA PHE A 196 33.92 -3.02 -22.39
C PHE A 196 34.52 -1.84 -23.15
N TYR A 197 34.31 -0.67 -22.61
CA TYR A 197 34.98 0.56 -23.05
C TYR A 197 36.06 0.95 -22.05
N ASP A 198 37.33 1.07 -22.51
CA ASP A 198 38.47 1.55 -21.71
C ASP A 198 38.44 3.06 -21.59
N ARG A 199 38.07 3.54 -20.40
CA ARG A 199 37.99 4.97 -20.06
C ARG A 199 39.39 5.66 -19.90
N GLY A 200 40.43 4.85 -19.94
CA GLY A 200 41.82 5.33 -19.80
C GLY A 200 42.41 5.07 -18.41
N LEU A 201 43.73 5.24 -18.35
CA LEU A 201 44.49 4.92 -17.13
C LEU A 201 44.13 5.78 -15.92
N GLU A 202 43.63 6.99 -16.17
CA GLU A 202 43.22 7.91 -15.09
C GLU A 202 42.00 7.43 -14.33
N ALA A 203 41.12 6.61 -14.96
CA ALA A 203 39.98 6.00 -14.33
C ALA A 203 40.30 4.64 -13.68
N GLY A 204 41.55 4.15 -13.80
CA GLY A 204 41.98 2.85 -13.34
C GLY A 204 42.54 2.82 -11.94
N CYS A 205 42.72 1.59 -11.41
CA CYS A 205 43.36 1.36 -10.09
C CYS A 205 44.91 1.57 -10.11
N GLY A 206 45.51 1.78 -11.29
CA GLY A 206 46.97 1.94 -11.44
C GLY A 206 47.77 0.63 -11.38
N GLY A 207 47.10 -0.53 -11.32
CA GLY A 207 47.75 -1.84 -11.39
C GLY A 207 48.22 -2.18 -12.81
N GLU A 208 49.38 -2.88 -12.93
CA GLU A 208 49.91 -3.31 -14.22
C GLU A 208 49.03 -4.31 -14.95
N ASP A 209 48.32 -5.17 -14.21
CA ASP A 209 47.39 -6.20 -14.68
C ASP A 209 45.92 -5.73 -14.77
N CYS A 210 45.70 -4.41 -14.79
CA CYS A 210 44.35 -3.85 -14.87
C CYS A 210 43.70 -4.16 -16.23
N ALA A 211 42.67 -5.02 -16.19
CA ALA A 211 41.89 -5.51 -17.33
C ALA A 211 40.40 -5.63 -17.00
N PRO A 212 39.49 -5.90 -17.95
CA PRO A 212 38.12 -6.27 -17.66
C PRO A 212 38.04 -7.38 -16.61
N GLY A 213 37.11 -7.25 -15.65
CA GLY A 213 37.04 -8.05 -14.41
C GLY A 213 37.74 -7.42 -13.19
N CYS A 214 38.42 -6.28 -13.36
CA CYS A 214 38.93 -5.48 -12.25
C CYS A 214 37.81 -4.60 -11.68
N ASP A 215 37.72 -4.50 -10.33
CA ASP A 215 36.73 -3.68 -9.63
C ASP A 215 36.91 -2.16 -9.77
N CYS A 216 37.82 -1.71 -10.65
CA CYS A 216 38.02 -0.29 -10.90
C CYS A 216 37.11 0.26 -12.02
N GLU A 217 37.02 1.59 -12.10
CA GLU A 217 36.13 2.26 -13.06
C GLU A 217 36.68 2.40 -14.48
N ARG A 218 37.85 1.83 -14.78
CA ARG A 218 38.50 1.98 -16.07
C ARG A 218 37.72 1.27 -17.19
N PHE A 219 37.31 0.02 -16.95
CA PHE A 219 36.66 -0.80 -17.95
C PHE A 219 35.15 -0.81 -17.70
N LEU A 220 34.45 0.03 -18.44
CA LEU A 220 32.99 0.13 -18.33
C LEU A 220 32.35 -0.90 -19.28
N GLU A 221 31.65 -1.90 -18.70
CA GLU A 221 30.80 -2.83 -19.46
C GLU A 221 29.67 -2.04 -20.10
N ILE A 222 29.56 -2.07 -21.41
CA ILE A 222 28.49 -1.39 -22.17
C ILE A 222 27.50 -2.38 -22.77
N TRP A 223 27.90 -3.62 -23.07
CA TRP A 223 27.03 -4.60 -23.74
C TRP A 223 27.36 -6.01 -23.32
N ASN A 224 26.36 -6.81 -22.96
CA ASN A 224 26.46 -8.23 -22.69
C ASN A 224 25.76 -9.02 -23.81
N LEU A 225 26.46 -10.01 -24.42
CA LEU A 225 25.97 -10.91 -25.46
C LEU A 225 25.84 -12.31 -24.86
N VAL A 226 24.62 -12.76 -24.59
CA VAL A 226 24.34 -14.03 -23.95
C VAL A 226 24.00 -15.08 -25.00
N PHE A 227 24.73 -16.20 -24.98
CA PHE A 227 24.57 -17.34 -25.88
C PHE A 227 23.70 -18.39 -25.21
N MET A 228 22.37 -18.19 -25.29
CA MET A 228 21.38 -19.04 -24.66
C MET A 228 21.35 -20.42 -25.30
N GLN A 229 21.82 -21.43 -24.58
CA GLN A 229 21.90 -22.81 -25.08
C GLN A 229 21.50 -23.86 -24.05
N TYR A 230 21.27 -23.46 -22.80
CA TYR A 230 20.85 -24.36 -21.71
C TYR A 230 19.58 -23.87 -21.07
N ASP A 231 18.82 -24.82 -20.50
CA ASP A 231 17.74 -24.60 -19.56
C ASP A 231 18.17 -25.12 -18.19
N GLN A 232 18.09 -24.29 -17.16
CA GLN A 232 18.43 -24.65 -15.79
C GLN A 232 17.19 -25.02 -14.99
N ALA A 233 17.17 -26.25 -14.47
CA ALA A 233 16.15 -26.74 -13.56
C ALA A 233 16.37 -26.21 -12.12
N ALA A 234 15.37 -26.36 -11.24
CA ALA A 234 15.40 -25.89 -9.86
C ALA A 234 16.52 -26.53 -8.99
N ASP A 235 17.02 -27.69 -9.37
CA ASP A 235 18.16 -28.34 -8.72
C ASP A 235 19.53 -27.89 -9.26
N GLY A 236 19.53 -26.92 -10.21
CA GLY A 236 20.73 -26.43 -10.87
C GLY A 236 21.21 -27.27 -12.06
N THR A 237 20.52 -28.35 -12.42
CA THR A 237 20.85 -29.17 -13.56
C THR A 237 20.65 -28.40 -14.86
N LEU A 238 21.64 -28.46 -15.79
CA LEU A 238 21.58 -27.84 -17.10
C LEU A 238 21.18 -28.86 -18.16
N SER A 239 20.15 -28.57 -18.92
CA SER A 239 19.76 -29.33 -20.12
C SER A 239 19.85 -28.44 -21.36
N PRO A 240 20.16 -28.98 -22.55
CA PRO A 240 20.18 -28.20 -23.78
C PRO A 240 18.80 -27.65 -24.10
N LEU A 241 18.73 -26.39 -24.53
CA LEU A 241 17.52 -25.81 -25.11
C LEU A 241 17.16 -26.48 -26.45
N PRO A 242 15.89 -26.46 -26.87
CA PRO A 242 15.44 -26.99 -28.16
C PRO A 242 16.16 -26.36 -29.36
N GLN A 243 16.60 -25.12 -29.21
CA GLN A 243 17.30 -24.33 -30.20
C GLN A 243 18.32 -23.39 -29.54
N GLN A 244 19.32 -22.99 -30.31
CA GLN A 244 20.29 -21.98 -29.86
C GLN A 244 19.71 -20.58 -30.05
N ASN A 245 19.78 -19.75 -29.02
CA ASN A 245 19.20 -18.44 -29.05
C ASN A 245 20.22 -17.38 -28.63
N ILE A 246 19.96 -16.15 -28.98
CA ILE A 246 20.72 -14.97 -28.55
C ILE A 246 19.84 -14.06 -27.73
N ASP A 247 20.34 -13.70 -26.56
CA ASP A 247 19.86 -12.57 -25.74
C ASP A 247 20.99 -11.57 -25.62
N THR A 248 20.73 -10.29 -25.84
CA THR A 248 21.72 -9.25 -25.57
C THR A 248 21.15 -8.13 -24.72
N GLY A 249 22.02 -7.52 -23.93
CA GLY A 249 21.67 -6.38 -23.09
C GLY A 249 22.75 -5.29 -23.10
N MET A 250 22.51 -4.20 -23.83
CA MET A 250 23.31 -2.99 -23.76
C MET A 250 22.66 -2.01 -22.75
N GLY A 251 23.40 -1.63 -21.71
CA GLY A 251 22.93 -0.64 -20.75
C GLY A 251 22.88 0.76 -21.37
N LEU A 252 21.67 1.33 -21.49
CA LEU A 252 21.49 2.68 -22.07
C LEU A 252 22.32 3.72 -21.31
N GLU A 253 22.17 3.78 -19.99
CA GLU A 253 22.84 4.77 -19.14
C GLU A 253 24.37 4.62 -19.20
N ARG A 254 24.90 3.40 -19.18
CA ARG A 254 26.34 3.14 -19.30
C ARG A 254 26.86 3.54 -20.68
N THR A 255 26.13 3.22 -21.72
CA THR A 255 26.52 3.61 -23.10
C THR A 255 26.43 5.13 -23.26
N ALA A 256 25.42 5.79 -22.66
CA ALA A 256 25.29 7.23 -22.66
C ALA A 256 26.49 7.92 -21.98
N VAL A 257 27.04 7.37 -20.89
CA VAL A 257 28.29 7.85 -20.27
C VAL A 257 29.42 7.96 -21.30
N VAL A 258 29.60 6.90 -22.11
CA VAL A 258 30.62 6.86 -23.14
C VAL A 258 30.32 7.84 -24.27
N MET A 259 29.10 7.85 -24.79
CA MET A 259 28.69 8.70 -25.93
C MET A 259 28.66 10.20 -25.59
N GLN A 260 28.38 10.53 -24.33
CA GLN A 260 28.34 11.94 -23.84
C GLN A 260 29.69 12.37 -23.25
N GLY A 261 30.65 11.43 -23.08
CA GLY A 261 31.96 11.74 -22.54
C GLY A 261 31.96 12.26 -21.10
N VAL A 262 31.01 11.77 -20.29
CA VAL A 262 30.82 12.18 -18.89
C VAL A 262 31.43 11.19 -17.89
N GLY A 263 31.59 11.61 -16.65
CA GLY A 263 32.26 10.83 -15.61
C GLY A 263 31.39 9.74 -14.97
N SER A 264 30.07 9.95 -14.91
CA SER A 264 29.13 9.12 -14.17
C SER A 264 27.81 8.99 -14.92
N VAL A 265 27.03 7.97 -14.64
CA VAL A 265 25.66 7.83 -15.12
C VAL A 265 24.78 9.01 -14.68
N TYR A 266 25.10 9.59 -13.54
CA TYR A 266 24.37 10.76 -12.98
C TYR A 266 24.65 12.07 -13.71
N ASP A 267 25.68 12.12 -14.56
CA ASP A 267 26.04 13.29 -15.37
C ASP A 267 25.43 13.23 -16.77
N THR A 268 24.71 12.12 -17.09
CA THR A 268 24.05 11.93 -18.39
C THR A 268 22.80 12.80 -18.53
N ASP A 269 22.34 13.00 -19.74
CA ASP A 269 21.09 13.71 -20.07
C ASP A 269 19.83 13.10 -19.44
N LEU A 270 19.88 11.86 -18.97
CA LEU A 270 18.80 11.17 -18.25
C LEU A 270 18.72 11.55 -16.78
N LEU A 271 19.86 11.65 -16.09
CA LEU A 271 19.91 11.81 -14.65
C LEU A 271 20.37 13.19 -14.19
N ALA A 272 21.21 13.90 -14.97
CA ALA A 272 21.65 15.24 -14.62
C ALA A 272 20.49 16.24 -14.41
N PRO A 273 19.40 16.23 -15.21
CA PRO A 273 18.24 17.09 -14.93
C PRO A 273 17.53 16.75 -13.62
N LEU A 274 17.49 15.47 -13.23
CA LEU A 274 16.92 15.03 -11.96
C LEU A 274 17.81 15.43 -10.78
N ILE A 275 19.13 15.34 -10.93
CA ILE A 275 20.09 15.88 -9.97
C ILE A 275 19.90 17.40 -9.80
N ALA A 276 19.77 18.15 -10.91
CA ALA A 276 19.52 19.59 -10.86
C ALA A 276 18.22 19.91 -10.12
N ARG A 277 17.13 19.15 -10.40
CA ARG A 277 15.87 19.31 -9.68
C ARG A 277 16.02 19.02 -8.18
N ALA A 278 16.72 17.95 -7.82
CA ALA A 278 16.99 17.62 -6.43
C ALA A 278 17.82 18.73 -5.74
N CYS A 279 18.83 19.29 -6.41
CA CYS A 279 19.60 20.43 -5.92
C CYS A 279 18.73 21.65 -5.60
N ASP A 280 17.83 22.01 -6.52
CA ASP A 280 16.90 23.14 -6.35
C ASP A 280 15.97 22.92 -5.15
N LEU A 281 15.50 21.69 -4.96
CA LEU A 281 14.56 21.33 -3.88
C LEU A 281 15.20 21.41 -2.48
N VAL A 282 16.49 21.10 -2.38
CA VAL A 282 17.19 21.05 -1.08
C VAL A 282 18.16 22.20 -0.86
N ASP A 283 18.27 23.14 -1.81
CA ASP A 283 19.20 24.28 -1.80
C ASP A 283 20.66 23.83 -1.55
N ARG A 284 21.11 22.83 -2.31
CA ARG A 284 22.47 22.27 -2.27
C ARG A 284 23.04 22.19 -3.67
N ARG A 285 24.37 22.10 -3.78
CA ARG A 285 25.07 21.95 -5.05
C ARG A 285 25.69 20.57 -5.16
N TYR A 286 25.56 19.98 -6.34
CA TYR A 286 26.21 18.74 -6.70
C TYR A 286 27.69 19.02 -7.05
N GLY A 287 28.61 18.20 -6.54
CA GLY A 287 30.05 18.30 -6.73
C GLY A 287 30.81 19.01 -5.60
N ASP A 288 30.12 19.55 -4.60
CA ASP A 288 30.76 20.29 -3.49
C ASP A 288 31.22 19.34 -2.36
N GLU A 289 30.44 18.29 -2.06
CA GLU A 289 30.66 17.37 -0.94
C GLU A 289 30.14 15.99 -1.27
N GLU A 290 30.97 14.94 -1.20
CA GLU A 290 30.61 13.56 -1.56
C GLU A 290 29.39 13.03 -0.79
N ARG A 291 29.21 13.40 0.46
CA ARG A 291 28.03 13.00 1.27
C ARG A 291 26.74 13.64 0.74
N VAL A 292 26.81 14.89 0.29
CA VAL A 292 25.69 15.60 -0.34
C VAL A 292 25.41 14.97 -1.69
N ASP A 293 26.46 14.73 -2.49
CA ASP A 293 26.37 14.13 -3.82
C ASP A 293 25.73 12.74 -3.77
N ARG A 294 26.16 11.90 -2.82
CA ARG A 294 25.55 10.59 -2.58
C ARG A 294 24.06 10.71 -2.33
N SER A 295 23.63 11.65 -1.51
CA SER A 295 22.21 11.84 -1.20
C SER A 295 21.43 12.35 -2.41
N LEU A 296 21.99 13.28 -3.19
CA LEU A 296 21.38 13.79 -4.43
C LEU A 296 21.23 12.70 -5.48
N ARG A 297 22.25 11.82 -5.64
CA ARG A 297 22.19 10.64 -6.52
C ARG A 297 21.06 9.69 -6.12
N ILE A 298 20.90 9.44 -4.81
CA ILE A 298 19.81 8.61 -4.28
C ILE A 298 18.44 9.23 -4.58
N LEU A 299 18.29 10.56 -4.40
CA LEU A 299 17.03 11.23 -4.71
C LEU A 299 16.66 11.12 -6.19
N ALA A 300 17.62 11.37 -7.08
CA ALA A 300 17.40 11.32 -8.53
C ALA A 300 17.06 9.90 -9.00
N GLU A 301 17.84 8.91 -8.58
CA GLU A 301 17.70 7.52 -9.00
C GLU A 301 16.41 6.90 -8.43
N HIS A 302 16.22 6.98 -7.11
CA HIS A 302 15.03 6.43 -6.48
C HIS A 302 13.77 7.18 -6.93
N GLY A 303 13.83 8.48 -7.15
CA GLY A 303 12.70 9.24 -7.72
C GLY A 303 12.30 8.69 -9.09
N ARG A 304 13.28 8.38 -9.97
CA ARG A 304 13.03 7.73 -11.26
C ARG A 304 12.42 6.34 -11.07
N ALA A 305 13.02 5.50 -10.25
CA ALA A 305 12.56 4.14 -9.99
C ALA A 305 11.13 4.09 -9.40
N ILE A 306 10.84 4.92 -8.39
CA ILE A 306 9.52 5.03 -7.77
C ILE A 306 8.47 5.41 -8.79
N THR A 307 8.74 6.40 -9.62
CA THR A 307 7.82 6.89 -10.66
C THR A 307 7.41 5.78 -11.60
N PHE A 308 8.37 5.01 -12.11
CA PHE A 308 8.09 3.89 -13.02
C PHE A 308 7.38 2.72 -12.34
N LEU A 309 7.78 2.34 -11.13
CA LEU A 309 7.13 1.26 -10.39
C LEU A 309 5.66 1.58 -10.12
N VAL A 310 5.35 2.81 -9.69
CA VAL A 310 3.97 3.23 -9.46
C VAL A 310 3.18 3.31 -10.76
N ALA A 311 3.78 3.81 -11.84
CA ALA A 311 3.14 3.85 -13.16
C ALA A 311 2.81 2.44 -13.67
N ASP A 312 3.63 1.44 -13.36
CA ASP A 312 3.40 0.03 -13.69
C ASP A 312 2.48 -0.69 -12.67
N GLY A 313 1.84 0.06 -11.76
CA GLY A 313 0.79 -0.45 -10.86
C GLY A 313 1.28 -1.00 -9.53
N VAL A 314 2.57 -0.85 -9.19
CA VAL A 314 3.06 -1.24 -7.87
C VAL A 314 2.62 -0.21 -6.84
N LEU A 315 1.99 -0.68 -5.75
CA LEU A 315 1.58 0.16 -4.62
C LEU A 315 2.41 -0.17 -3.37
N PRO A 316 2.70 0.84 -2.52
CA PRO A 316 3.43 0.61 -1.27
C PRO A 316 2.70 -0.38 -0.36
N SER A 317 3.35 -1.47 0.02
CA SER A 317 2.81 -2.47 0.94
C SER A 317 3.87 -2.99 1.91
N ASN A 318 3.52 -3.94 2.78
CA ASN A 318 4.47 -4.54 3.74
C ASN A 318 5.15 -5.80 3.20
N GLU A 319 4.74 -6.30 2.03
CA GLU A 319 5.23 -7.55 1.45
C GLU A 319 5.44 -7.41 -0.07
N GLY A 320 6.25 -8.31 -0.62
CA GLY A 320 6.46 -8.45 -2.05
C GLY A 320 6.95 -7.17 -2.74
N ARG A 321 6.41 -6.89 -3.92
CA ARG A 321 6.79 -5.74 -4.77
C ARG A 321 6.55 -4.41 -4.08
N GLY A 322 5.44 -4.28 -3.37
CA GLY A 322 5.09 -3.05 -2.65
C GLY A 322 6.03 -2.73 -1.49
N TYR A 323 6.61 -3.75 -0.85
CA TYR A 323 7.65 -3.56 0.16
C TYR A 323 8.91 -2.94 -0.45
N VAL A 324 9.33 -3.43 -1.63
CA VAL A 324 10.50 -2.88 -2.34
C VAL A 324 10.27 -1.42 -2.70
N LEU A 325 9.12 -1.09 -3.29
CA LEU A 325 8.74 0.30 -3.59
C LEU A 325 8.78 1.17 -2.33
N ARG A 326 8.18 0.69 -1.24
CA ARG A 326 8.16 1.39 0.04
C ARG A 326 9.56 1.60 0.61
N ARG A 327 10.46 0.62 0.46
CA ARG A 327 11.86 0.70 0.90
C ARG A 327 12.61 1.82 0.19
N ILE A 328 12.58 1.87 -1.14
CA ILE A 328 13.30 2.91 -1.91
C ILE A 328 12.69 4.29 -1.70
N LEU A 329 11.36 4.41 -1.59
CA LEU A 329 10.69 5.66 -1.29
C LEU A 329 11.11 6.20 0.08
N ARG A 330 11.09 5.36 1.11
CA ARG A 330 11.51 5.74 2.47
C ARG A 330 12.99 6.09 2.56
N ARG A 331 13.84 5.42 1.78
CA ARG A 331 15.25 5.76 1.68
C ARG A 331 15.44 7.14 1.04
N ALA A 332 14.72 7.45 -0.03
CA ALA A 332 14.74 8.78 -0.64
C ALA A 332 14.28 9.88 0.33
N VAL A 333 13.14 9.68 1.04
CA VAL A 333 12.66 10.64 2.05
C VAL A 333 13.71 10.91 3.13
N ARG A 334 14.37 9.86 3.64
CA ARG A 334 15.46 10.04 4.62
C ARG A 334 16.61 10.89 4.07
N HIS A 335 17.05 10.61 2.83
CA HIS A 335 18.13 11.37 2.22
C HIS A 335 17.75 12.83 1.96
N GLY A 336 16.50 13.12 1.59
CA GLY A 336 15.99 14.49 1.56
C GLY A 336 16.09 15.19 2.91
N LYS A 337 15.69 14.48 3.97
CA LYS A 337 15.81 15.02 5.35
C LYS A 337 17.25 15.24 5.80
N LEU A 338 18.19 14.36 5.43
CA LEU A 338 19.61 14.55 5.68
C LEU A 338 20.19 15.79 4.97
N LEU A 339 19.59 16.18 3.84
CA LEU A 339 19.93 17.40 3.11
C LEU A 339 19.22 18.65 3.64
N GLY A 340 18.35 18.51 4.67
CA GLY A 340 17.64 19.61 5.33
C GLY A 340 16.22 19.85 4.81
N ARG A 341 15.67 19.00 3.96
CA ARG A 341 14.29 19.13 3.48
C ARG A 341 13.31 18.50 4.48
N GLU A 342 12.48 19.33 5.11
CA GLU A 342 11.49 18.90 6.10
C GLU A 342 10.10 18.67 5.50
N GLU A 343 9.76 19.37 4.42
CA GLU A 343 8.47 19.24 3.73
C GLU A 343 8.49 18.13 2.67
N PRO A 344 7.35 17.52 2.32
CA PRO A 344 7.24 16.58 1.20
C PRO A 344 7.77 17.19 -0.10
N PHE A 345 8.39 16.35 -0.93
CA PHE A 345 9.10 16.82 -2.15
C PHE A 345 9.24 15.76 -3.26
N LEU A 346 9.01 14.47 -2.95
CA LEU A 346 9.25 13.40 -3.91
C LEU A 346 8.31 13.46 -5.12
N ASP A 347 7.12 13.99 -4.96
CA ASP A 347 6.19 14.23 -6.06
C ASP A 347 6.74 15.24 -7.07
N GLU A 348 7.53 16.22 -6.63
CA GLU A 348 8.20 17.17 -7.52
C GLU A 348 9.33 16.49 -8.32
N ILE A 349 10.06 15.53 -7.74
CA ILE A 349 11.03 14.71 -8.47
C ILE A 349 10.32 13.78 -9.44
N ALA A 350 9.23 13.12 -9.01
CA ALA A 350 8.41 12.28 -9.87
C ALA A 350 7.84 13.07 -11.07
N SER A 351 7.41 14.30 -10.85
CA SER A 351 6.94 15.19 -11.93
C SER A 351 8.06 15.48 -12.95
N ALA A 352 9.29 15.72 -12.49
CA ALA A 352 10.43 15.91 -13.38
C ALA A 352 10.75 14.64 -14.18
N VAL A 353 10.63 13.45 -13.59
CA VAL A 353 10.78 12.18 -14.31
C VAL A 353 9.73 12.05 -15.42
N ILE A 354 8.48 12.36 -15.12
CA ILE A 354 7.37 12.30 -16.09
C ILE A 354 7.60 13.29 -17.23
N GLU A 355 8.13 14.48 -16.96
CA GLU A 355 8.47 15.47 -17.96
C GLU A 355 9.57 14.96 -18.92
N ILE A 356 10.65 14.39 -18.35
CA ILE A 356 11.84 13.93 -19.10
C ILE A 356 11.55 12.66 -19.91
N MET A 357 10.87 11.69 -19.30
CA MET A 357 10.72 10.34 -19.87
C MET A 357 9.33 10.03 -20.43
N GLY A 358 8.35 10.91 -20.22
CA GLY A 358 6.96 10.68 -20.63
C GLY A 358 6.70 10.76 -22.15
N GLU A 359 7.70 11.10 -22.96
CA GLU A 359 7.63 10.96 -24.42
C GLU A 359 7.95 9.53 -24.83
N GLN A 360 8.97 8.95 -24.25
CA GLN A 360 9.37 7.55 -24.47
C GLN A 360 8.40 6.55 -23.84
N TYR A 361 7.83 6.92 -22.66
CA TYR A 361 6.92 6.10 -21.87
C TYR A 361 5.60 6.84 -21.61
N PRO A 362 4.65 6.84 -22.58
CA PRO A 362 3.40 7.60 -22.48
C PRO A 362 2.56 7.28 -21.23
N GLU A 363 2.65 6.06 -20.72
CA GLU A 363 1.98 5.61 -19.49
C GLU A 363 2.30 6.49 -18.26
N LEU A 364 3.47 7.14 -18.24
CA LEU A 364 3.83 8.08 -17.19
C LEU A 364 2.94 9.32 -17.18
N ARG A 365 2.62 9.83 -18.37
CA ARG A 365 1.73 10.99 -18.54
C ARG A 365 0.26 10.61 -18.30
N GLU A 366 -0.14 9.46 -18.82
CA GLU A 366 -1.52 8.95 -18.68
C GLU A 366 -1.88 8.73 -17.21
N ARG A 367 -0.93 8.28 -16.40
CA ARG A 367 -1.10 7.98 -14.97
C ARG A 367 -0.51 9.03 -14.03
N GLN A 368 -0.16 10.22 -14.53
CA GLN A 368 0.56 11.25 -13.77
C GLN A 368 -0.11 11.56 -12.42
N SER A 369 -1.40 11.87 -12.41
CA SER A 369 -2.13 12.23 -11.18
C SER A 369 -2.08 11.11 -10.14
N PHE A 370 -2.19 9.86 -10.60
CA PHE A 370 -2.11 8.69 -9.75
C PHE A 370 -0.70 8.52 -9.16
N VAL A 371 0.33 8.59 -10.00
CA VAL A 371 1.74 8.47 -9.56
C VAL A 371 2.07 9.51 -8.49
N LEU A 372 1.78 10.77 -8.76
CA LEU A 372 2.05 11.87 -7.82
C LEU A 372 1.28 11.71 -6.52
N GLY A 373 0.01 11.28 -6.59
CA GLY A 373 -0.82 11.02 -5.42
C GLY A 373 -0.29 9.90 -4.53
N VAL A 374 0.15 8.76 -5.11
CA VAL A 374 0.75 7.64 -4.37
C VAL A 374 2.04 8.08 -3.66
N VAL A 375 2.92 8.75 -4.40
CA VAL A 375 4.22 9.21 -3.89
C VAL A 375 4.03 10.18 -2.71
N ALA A 376 3.23 11.22 -2.90
CA ALA A 376 2.98 12.23 -1.86
C ALA A 376 2.34 11.62 -0.60
N GLN A 377 1.37 10.71 -0.76
CA GLN A 377 0.69 10.10 0.38
C GLN A 377 1.61 9.19 1.21
N GLU A 378 2.43 8.35 0.56
CA GLU A 378 3.38 7.48 1.29
C GLU A 378 4.48 8.31 1.95
N GLU A 379 4.97 9.37 1.29
CA GLU A 379 5.95 10.29 1.85
C GLU A 379 5.44 10.97 3.13
N ILE A 380 4.25 11.62 3.07
CA ILE A 380 3.63 12.30 4.22
C ILE A 380 3.46 11.32 5.39
N GLY A 381 2.94 10.14 5.10
CA GLY A 381 2.75 9.13 6.13
C GLY A 381 4.05 8.58 6.71
N PHE A 382 5.13 8.54 5.93
CA PHE A 382 6.42 8.07 6.44
C PHE A 382 7.18 9.14 7.21
N GLN A 383 7.05 10.42 6.90
CA GLN A 383 7.69 11.50 7.64
C GLN A 383 7.32 11.47 9.14
N GLN A 384 6.08 11.14 9.47
CA GLN A 384 5.64 10.96 10.86
C GLN A 384 6.33 9.76 11.53
N THR A 385 6.41 8.64 10.81
CA THR A 385 7.07 7.42 11.27
C THR A 385 8.58 7.62 11.43
N LEU A 386 9.21 8.35 10.50
CA LEU A 386 10.65 8.61 10.49
C LEU A 386 11.10 9.39 11.73
N ALA A 387 10.37 10.43 12.12
CA ALA A 387 10.70 11.23 13.29
C ALA A 387 10.70 10.40 14.58
N VAL A 388 9.65 9.59 14.79
CA VAL A 388 9.51 8.73 15.97
C VAL A 388 10.54 7.59 15.94
N GLY A 389 10.67 6.92 14.79
CA GLY A 389 11.58 5.78 14.62
C GLY A 389 13.05 6.17 14.80
N THR A 390 13.47 7.33 14.26
CA THR A 390 14.83 7.85 14.44
C THR A 390 15.14 8.12 15.90
N ALA A 391 14.25 8.78 16.63
CA ALA A 391 14.46 9.07 18.05
C ALA A 391 14.60 7.78 18.89
N LEU A 392 13.74 6.78 18.64
CA LEU A 392 13.80 5.49 19.32
C LEU A 392 15.07 4.70 18.96
N LEU A 393 15.50 4.73 17.71
CA LEU A 393 16.74 4.08 17.27
C LEU A 393 17.96 4.75 17.93
N GLU A 394 17.98 6.05 18.03
CA GLU A 394 19.06 6.79 18.70
C GLU A 394 19.12 6.45 20.20
N GLU A 395 17.98 6.35 20.87
CA GLU A 395 17.91 5.89 22.27
C GLU A 395 18.46 4.47 22.43
N LEU A 396 18.08 3.55 21.51
CA LEU A 396 18.58 2.18 21.51
C LEU A 396 20.10 2.13 21.30
N MET A 397 20.65 2.89 20.35
CA MET A 397 22.10 2.95 20.10
C MET A 397 22.85 3.51 21.30
N GLN A 398 22.32 4.57 21.95
CA GLN A 398 22.91 5.11 23.18
C GLN A 398 22.89 4.08 24.31
N GLY A 399 21.78 3.34 24.46
CA GLY A 399 21.67 2.27 25.44
C GLY A 399 22.69 1.15 25.24
N VAL A 400 22.88 0.71 23.98
CA VAL A 400 23.89 -0.30 23.63
C VAL A 400 25.31 0.21 23.89
N ALA A 401 25.63 1.43 23.49
CA ALA A 401 26.94 2.04 23.73
C ALA A 401 27.23 2.22 25.22
N SER A 402 26.23 2.61 26.02
CA SER A 402 26.36 2.76 27.49
C SER A 402 26.60 1.43 28.20
N ALA A 403 26.08 0.32 27.62
CA ALA A 403 26.32 -1.03 28.11
C ALA A 403 27.63 -1.65 27.58
N GLY A 404 28.45 -0.89 26.82
CA GLY A 404 29.70 -1.36 26.23
C GLY A 404 29.53 -2.31 25.05
N GLY A 405 28.33 -2.37 24.47
CA GLY A 405 27.99 -3.17 23.29
C GLY A 405 28.21 -2.42 21.99
N SER A 406 28.24 -3.16 20.87
CA SER A 406 28.38 -2.62 19.52
C SER A 406 27.34 -3.17 18.54
N VAL A 407 26.34 -3.95 19.03
CA VAL A 407 25.30 -4.59 18.19
C VAL A 407 23.93 -4.35 18.80
N LEU A 408 22.98 -3.89 17.99
CA LEU A 408 21.58 -3.71 18.37
C LEU A 408 20.88 -5.08 18.49
N PRO A 409 20.18 -5.37 19.59
CA PRO A 409 19.46 -6.63 19.75
C PRO A 409 18.32 -6.77 18.73
N GLY A 410 18.20 -7.97 18.11
CA GLY A 410 17.24 -8.24 17.04
C GLY A 410 15.77 -8.06 17.45
N ASP A 411 15.41 -8.40 18.69
CA ASP A 411 14.06 -8.21 19.25
C ASP A 411 13.67 -6.73 19.35
N LYS A 412 14.62 -5.85 19.65
CA LYS A 412 14.40 -4.40 19.70
C LYS A 412 14.25 -3.80 18.31
N VAL A 413 15.08 -4.26 17.37
CA VAL A 413 14.99 -3.87 15.96
C VAL A 413 13.67 -4.37 15.36
N PHE A 414 13.26 -5.59 15.68
CA PHE A 414 11.96 -6.10 15.27
C PHE A 414 10.80 -5.24 15.80
N ARG A 415 10.87 -4.76 17.04
CA ARG A 415 9.86 -3.86 17.58
C ARG A 415 9.80 -2.52 16.84
N LEU A 416 10.93 -1.97 16.42
CA LEU A 416 10.96 -0.78 15.55
C LEU A 416 10.23 -1.04 14.23
N TYR A 417 10.44 -2.20 13.64
CA TYR A 417 9.81 -2.62 12.40
C TYR A 417 8.30 -2.88 12.56
N ASP A 418 7.91 -3.77 13.47
CA ASP A 418 6.55 -4.27 13.61
C ASP A 418 5.59 -3.22 14.22
N THR A 419 6.03 -2.53 15.28
CA THR A 419 5.18 -1.60 16.02
C THR A 419 5.20 -0.18 15.45
N TYR A 420 6.37 0.27 15.00
CA TYR A 420 6.55 1.65 14.56
C TYR A 420 6.72 1.78 13.03
N GLY A 421 6.74 0.67 12.30
CA GLY A 421 6.87 0.68 10.84
C GLY A 421 8.23 1.18 10.33
N PHE A 422 9.29 1.11 11.16
CA PHE A 422 10.62 1.58 10.80
C PHE A 422 11.42 0.45 10.15
N PRO A 423 11.82 0.54 8.86
CA PRO A 423 12.41 -0.57 8.13
C PRO A 423 13.74 -1.06 8.71
N LEU A 424 13.98 -2.39 8.64
CA LEU A 424 15.23 -3.02 9.08
C LEU A 424 16.44 -2.42 8.35
N GLU A 425 16.33 -2.26 7.03
CA GLU A 425 17.42 -1.75 6.19
C GLU A 425 17.80 -0.32 6.57
N LEU A 426 16.80 0.50 6.89
CA LEU A 426 17.02 1.86 7.35
C LEU A 426 17.69 1.87 8.74
N THR A 427 17.25 0.95 9.62
CA THR A 427 17.88 0.75 10.93
C THR A 427 19.36 0.35 10.76
N ARG A 428 19.64 -0.59 9.85
CA ARG A 428 21.00 -1.04 9.52
C ARG A 428 21.87 0.07 8.98
N GLU A 429 21.37 0.82 7.99
CA GLU A 429 22.10 1.95 7.38
C GLU A 429 22.46 3.00 8.45
N MET A 430 21.50 3.40 9.28
CA MET A 430 21.71 4.41 10.33
C MET A 430 22.64 3.91 11.46
N ALA A 431 22.53 2.64 11.83
CA ALA A 431 23.41 2.03 12.83
C ALA A 431 24.85 1.93 12.32
N SER A 432 25.02 1.49 11.05
CA SER A 432 26.32 1.39 10.39
C SER A 432 27.04 2.74 10.28
N GLU A 433 26.32 3.83 10.00
CA GLU A 433 26.88 5.20 9.99
C GLU A 433 27.49 5.61 11.33
N LYS A 434 27.02 5.02 12.44
CA LYS A 434 27.53 5.24 13.79
C LYS A 434 28.45 4.11 14.29
N GLY A 435 28.83 3.16 13.41
CA GLY A 435 29.69 2.04 13.75
C GLY A 435 29.02 0.95 14.63
N VAL A 436 27.69 0.90 14.63
CA VAL A 436 26.90 -0.07 15.39
C VAL A 436 26.35 -1.15 14.44
N GLY A 437 26.51 -2.44 14.81
CA GLY A 437 25.94 -3.55 14.08
C GLY A 437 24.47 -3.81 14.45
N VAL A 438 23.82 -4.69 13.69
CA VAL A 438 22.44 -5.15 13.94
C VAL A 438 22.43 -6.68 14.03
N ASP A 439 21.75 -7.24 15.02
CA ASP A 439 21.49 -8.68 15.14
C ASP A 439 20.34 -9.07 14.18
N GLU A 440 20.72 -9.35 12.93
CA GLU A 440 19.74 -9.74 11.89
C GLU A 440 19.16 -11.14 12.14
N ALA A 441 19.93 -12.06 12.76
CA ALA A 441 19.44 -13.38 13.09
C ALA A 441 18.33 -13.32 14.14
N GLY A 442 18.52 -12.56 15.22
CA GLY A 442 17.48 -12.34 16.22
C GLY A 442 16.26 -11.58 15.71
N PHE A 443 16.45 -10.68 14.73
CA PHE A 443 15.33 -10.05 14.03
C PHE A 443 14.50 -11.07 13.23
N GLU A 444 15.16 -11.94 12.46
CA GLU A 444 14.46 -12.96 11.64
C GLU A 444 13.75 -13.99 12.53
N GLU A 445 14.33 -14.40 13.65
CA GLU A 445 13.65 -15.25 14.63
C GLU A 445 12.35 -14.59 15.14
N ALA A 446 12.40 -13.32 15.48
CA ALA A 446 11.23 -12.57 15.93
C ALA A 446 10.16 -12.44 14.82
N MET A 447 10.61 -12.24 13.57
CA MET A 447 9.75 -12.20 12.38
C MET A 447 9.06 -13.53 12.11
N VAL A 448 9.80 -14.65 12.19
CA VAL A 448 9.25 -16.00 12.04
C VAL A 448 8.22 -16.29 13.14
N ALA A 449 8.52 -15.91 14.38
CA ALA A 449 7.58 -16.07 15.50
C ALA A 449 6.30 -15.26 15.32
N GLN A 450 6.39 -14.07 14.74
CA GLN A 450 5.22 -13.23 14.42
C GLN A 450 4.40 -13.86 13.29
N ARG A 451 5.05 -14.28 12.19
CA ARG A 451 4.38 -14.95 11.07
C ARG A 451 3.70 -16.25 11.51
N GLN A 452 4.34 -17.01 12.43
CA GLN A 452 3.75 -18.22 12.98
C GLN A 452 2.50 -17.91 13.79
N ARG A 453 2.52 -16.89 14.66
CA ARG A 453 1.34 -16.44 15.43
C ARG A 453 0.21 -15.98 14.51
N ALA A 454 0.51 -15.27 13.43
CA ALA A 454 -0.46 -14.84 12.44
C ALA A 454 -1.06 -16.03 11.67
N ARG A 455 -0.22 -17.01 11.28
CA ARG A 455 -0.66 -18.26 10.65
C ARG A 455 -1.51 -19.10 11.59
N ASP A 456 -1.09 -19.26 12.84
CA ASP A 456 -1.84 -20.02 13.85
C ASP A 456 -3.21 -19.41 14.11
N ALA A 457 -3.35 -18.10 14.02
CA ALA A 457 -4.65 -17.42 14.13
C ALA A 457 -5.56 -17.62 12.91
N GLN A 458 -5.00 -17.79 11.71
CA GLN A 458 -5.76 -17.98 10.46
C GLN A 458 -5.92 -19.44 10.02
N THR A 459 -4.97 -20.33 10.34
CA THR A 459 -4.81 -21.65 9.69
C THR A 459 -5.08 -22.84 10.61
N PHE A 460 -5.61 -22.68 11.83
CA PHE A 460 -5.77 -23.75 12.82
C PHE A 460 -6.65 -24.94 12.34
N GLY A 461 -7.41 -24.79 11.24
CA GLY A 461 -8.24 -25.83 10.63
C GLY A 461 -7.57 -26.53 9.43
N LEU A 462 -7.23 -25.79 8.38
CA LEU A 462 -6.91 -26.35 7.06
C LEU A 462 -5.57 -27.12 6.95
N ALA A 463 -4.53 -26.71 7.68
CA ALA A 463 -3.24 -27.39 7.64
C ALA A 463 -3.31 -28.80 8.26
N LYS A 464 -4.03 -28.97 9.38
CA LYS A 464 -4.26 -30.29 10.00
C LYS A 464 -5.13 -31.18 9.11
N GLU A 465 -6.08 -30.60 8.42
CA GLU A 465 -6.96 -31.32 7.48
C GLU A 465 -6.17 -31.81 6.26
N SER A 466 -5.30 -31.00 5.70
CA SER A 466 -4.41 -31.40 4.61
C SER A 466 -3.50 -32.59 4.99
N GLU A 467 -2.92 -32.55 6.20
CA GLU A 467 -2.10 -33.66 6.73
C GLU A 467 -2.90 -34.94 6.89
N PHE A 468 -4.18 -34.83 7.26
CA PHE A 468 -5.07 -36.00 7.40
C PHE A 468 -5.41 -36.64 6.04
N TYR A 469 -5.77 -35.82 5.02
CA TYR A 469 -6.21 -36.37 3.73
C TYR A 469 -5.07 -36.83 2.81
N ARG A 470 -3.88 -36.24 2.91
CA ARG A 470 -2.73 -36.54 2.02
C ARG A 470 -2.35 -38.03 2.02
N PRO A 471 -2.23 -38.74 3.15
CA PRO A 471 -1.88 -40.16 3.17
C PRO A 471 -2.99 -41.10 2.74
N LEU A 472 -4.24 -40.62 2.59
CA LEU A 472 -5.39 -41.45 2.20
C LEU A 472 -5.46 -41.68 0.67
N ASP A 473 -4.66 -40.97 -0.11
CA ASP A 473 -4.58 -41.08 -1.59
C ASP A 473 -5.96 -41.19 -2.27
N LEU A 474 -6.87 -40.28 -1.89
CA LEU A 474 -8.25 -40.29 -2.39
C LEU A 474 -8.30 -39.77 -3.85
N PRO A 475 -9.21 -40.30 -4.67
CA PRO A 475 -9.37 -39.81 -6.04
C PRO A 475 -9.87 -38.35 -6.02
N ARG A 476 -9.57 -37.61 -7.11
CA ARG A 476 -10.11 -36.26 -7.31
C ARG A 476 -11.62 -36.28 -7.36
N THR A 477 -12.26 -35.32 -6.68
CA THR A 477 -13.71 -35.15 -6.73
C THR A 477 -14.12 -34.41 -8.01
N SER A 478 -15.05 -34.96 -8.77
CA SER A 478 -15.63 -34.29 -9.94
C SER A 478 -16.67 -33.27 -9.51
N PHE A 479 -16.49 -31.99 -9.89
CA PHE A 479 -17.41 -30.90 -9.54
C PHE A 479 -18.50 -30.74 -10.62
N LEU A 480 -19.76 -30.95 -10.24
CA LEU A 480 -20.92 -30.87 -11.14
C LEU A 480 -21.76 -29.59 -10.95
N GLY A 481 -21.38 -28.76 -9.99
CA GLY A 481 -22.21 -27.67 -9.48
C GLY A 481 -22.31 -26.45 -10.38
N TYR A 482 -21.65 -26.42 -11.53
CA TYR A 482 -21.91 -25.42 -12.58
C TYR A 482 -23.20 -25.73 -13.39
N GLU A 483 -23.56 -27.01 -13.49
CA GLU A 483 -24.69 -27.45 -14.33
C GLU A 483 -25.89 -27.88 -13.52
N ARG A 484 -25.68 -28.45 -12.34
CA ARG A 484 -26.76 -29.04 -11.53
C ARG A 484 -26.53 -28.84 -10.04
N LEU A 485 -27.68 -28.70 -9.30
CA LEU A 485 -27.68 -28.49 -7.85
C LEU A 485 -27.91 -29.77 -7.07
N ALA A 486 -28.09 -30.88 -7.74
CA ALA A 486 -28.34 -32.19 -7.12
C ALA A 486 -27.73 -33.30 -7.96
N ALA A 487 -27.19 -34.33 -7.32
CA ALA A 487 -26.63 -35.51 -7.97
C ALA A 487 -26.67 -36.74 -7.04
N HIS A 488 -26.72 -37.93 -7.63
CA HIS A 488 -26.42 -39.17 -6.93
C HIS A 488 -24.91 -39.41 -7.04
N SER A 489 -24.24 -39.66 -5.92
CA SER A 489 -22.80 -39.89 -5.89
C SER A 489 -22.41 -40.91 -4.83
N LYS A 490 -21.32 -41.60 -5.06
CA LYS A 490 -20.76 -42.55 -4.11
C LYS A 490 -20.00 -41.83 -3.00
N ILE A 491 -20.22 -42.26 -1.75
CA ILE A 491 -19.40 -41.78 -0.63
C ILE A 491 -18.09 -42.55 -0.65
N ILE A 492 -16.98 -41.80 -0.90
CA ILE A 492 -15.63 -42.35 -0.99
C ILE A 492 -14.98 -42.45 0.38
N ASN A 493 -15.21 -41.43 1.24
CA ASN A 493 -14.65 -41.41 2.58
C ASN A 493 -15.61 -40.74 3.56
N LEU A 494 -15.59 -41.21 4.79
CA LEU A 494 -16.22 -40.58 5.95
C LEU A 494 -15.12 -40.38 7.01
N ALA A 495 -15.08 -39.19 7.59
CA ALA A 495 -14.17 -38.92 8.71
C ALA A 495 -14.90 -38.29 9.89
N ARG A 496 -14.54 -38.68 11.11
CA ARG A 496 -15.03 -38.15 12.37
C ARG A 496 -13.86 -37.92 13.31
N ASP A 497 -13.82 -36.75 13.92
CA ASP A 497 -12.75 -36.34 14.86
C ASP A 497 -11.32 -36.57 14.31
N GLY A 498 -11.11 -36.27 13.01
CA GLY A 498 -9.81 -36.43 12.35
C GLY A 498 -9.41 -37.89 12.09
N SER A 499 -10.34 -38.84 12.08
CA SER A 499 -10.09 -40.25 11.79
C SER A 499 -11.08 -40.77 10.77
N ALA A 500 -10.61 -41.57 9.80
CA ALA A 500 -11.49 -42.23 8.84
C ALA A 500 -12.33 -43.28 9.55
N VAL A 501 -13.66 -43.31 9.21
CA VAL A 501 -14.62 -44.24 9.78
C VAL A 501 -15.46 -44.89 8.68
N ASN A 502 -16.00 -46.11 8.94
CA ASN A 502 -16.80 -46.79 7.94
C ASN A 502 -18.29 -46.41 8.00
N ALA A 503 -18.76 -45.87 9.12
CA ALA A 503 -20.16 -45.50 9.32
C ALA A 503 -20.28 -44.38 10.35
N VAL A 504 -21.33 -43.58 10.21
CA VAL A 504 -21.69 -42.46 11.11
C VAL A 504 -23.17 -42.50 11.41
N GLY A 505 -23.57 -42.06 12.61
CA GLY A 505 -24.93 -42.08 13.10
C GLY A 505 -25.39 -40.71 13.62
N VAL A 506 -26.67 -40.63 14.01
CA VAL A 506 -27.34 -39.41 14.46
C VAL A 506 -26.51 -38.64 15.50
N GLY A 507 -26.29 -37.35 15.28
CA GLY A 507 -25.54 -36.47 16.16
C GLY A 507 -24.03 -36.43 15.89
N ASP A 508 -23.47 -37.31 15.05
CA ASP A 508 -22.07 -37.28 14.68
C ASP A 508 -21.77 -36.07 13.80
N GLN A 509 -20.69 -35.32 14.14
CA GLN A 509 -20.09 -34.35 13.25
C GLN A 509 -19.19 -35.10 12.28
N VAL A 510 -19.37 -34.90 10.99
CA VAL A 510 -18.75 -35.74 9.96
C VAL A 510 -18.22 -34.90 8.82
N ALA A 511 -17.10 -35.35 8.26
CA ALA A 511 -16.56 -34.89 6.99
C ALA A 511 -16.80 -36.00 5.94
N VAL A 512 -17.40 -35.63 4.81
CA VAL A 512 -17.80 -36.53 3.74
C VAL A 512 -17.06 -36.18 2.46
N VAL A 513 -16.46 -37.18 1.82
CA VAL A 513 -15.91 -37.09 0.47
C VAL A 513 -16.75 -37.89 -0.48
N LEU A 514 -17.20 -37.26 -1.55
CA LEU A 514 -17.96 -37.84 -2.63
C LEU A 514 -17.09 -38.03 -3.88
N GLU A 515 -17.45 -39.03 -4.74
CA GLU A 515 -16.81 -39.21 -6.05
C GLU A 515 -17.10 -38.01 -6.97
N GLU A 516 -18.37 -37.58 -7.00
CA GLU A 516 -18.85 -36.41 -7.71
C GLU A 516 -19.71 -35.56 -6.80
N THR A 517 -19.66 -34.22 -6.94
CA THR A 517 -20.43 -33.33 -6.07
C THR A 517 -21.00 -32.11 -6.79
N PRO A 518 -22.27 -31.70 -6.48
CA PRO A 518 -22.79 -30.43 -6.90
C PRO A 518 -22.38 -29.26 -5.95
N PHE A 519 -21.71 -29.55 -4.82
CA PHE A 519 -21.33 -28.56 -3.80
C PHE A 519 -20.06 -27.84 -4.20
N TYR A 520 -20.11 -26.50 -4.27
CA TYR A 520 -18.95 -25.65 -4.45
C TYR A 520 -18.14 -25.59 -3.16
N ALA A 521 -16.87 -25.90 -3.24
CA ALA A 521 -15.94 -25.72 -2.14
C ALA A 521 -15.47 -24.26 -2.05
N GLU A 522 -15.28 -23.77 -0.84
CA GLU A 522 -14.75 -22.43 -0.58
C GLU A 522 -13.47 -22.16 -1.39
N ALA A 523 -13.51 -21.18 -2.29
CA ALA A 523 -12.40 -20.76 -3.13
C ALA A 523 -12.64 -19.38 -3.74
N GLY A 524 -11.57 -18.64 -4.06
CA GLY A 524 -11.65 -17.34 -4.75
C GLY A 524 -12.51 -16.30 -4.02
N GLY A 525 -12.55 -16.36 -2.68
CA GLY A 525 -13.39 -15.48 -1.86
C GLY A 525 -14.87 -15.84 -1.80
N GLN A 526 -15.35 -16.85 -2.56
CA GLN A 526 -16.71 -17.36 -2.42
C GLN A 526 -16.77 -18.44 -1.34
N VAL A 527 -17.71 -18.31 -0.38
CA VAL A 527 -17.95 -19.29 0.68
C VAL A 527 -18.46 -20.62 0.13
N GLY A 528 -18.17 -21.73 0.83
CA GLY A 528 -18.62 -23.06 0.50
C GLY A 528 -20.14 -23.23 0.56
N ASP A 529 -20.67 -24.18 -0.17
CA ASP A 529 -22.09 -24.51 -0.16
C ASP A 529 -22.53 -25.28 1.06
N THR A 530 -23.80 -25.17 1.33
CA THR A 530 -24.53 -25.97 2.32
C THR A 530 -25.65 -26.76 1.65
N GLY A 531 -26.17 -27.76 2.35
CA GLY A 531 -27.27 -28.57 1.81
C GLY A 531 -27.43 -29.94 2.53
N LEU A 532 -27.85 -30.95 1.80
CA LEU A 532 -28.12 -32.29 2.33
C LEU A 532 -27.38 -33.35 1.51
N ILE A 533 -26.80 -34.32 2.19
CA ILE A 533 -26.28 -35.57 1.61
C ILE A 533 -26.91 -36.74 2.37
N GLY A 534 -27.52 -37.66 1.65
CA GLY A 534 -28.15 -38.80 2.30
C GLY A 534 -28.76 -39.83 1.35
N ASN A 535 -29.26 -40.88 1.94
CA ASN A 535 -29.99 -41.96 1.27
C ASN A 535 -31.22 -42.42 2.12
N SER A 536 -31.83 -43.53 1.77
CA SER A 536 -32.98 -44.06 2.53
C SER A 536 -32.63 -44.40 4.00
N ALA A 537 -31.34 -44.70 4.30
CA ALA A 537 -30.90 -45.16 5.62
C ALA A 537 -30.48 -43.99 6.54
N GLY A 538 -29.99 -42.86 5.99
CA GLY A 538 -29.55 -41.70 6.79
C GLY A 538 -29.41 -40.43 5.99
N GLU A 539 -29.35 -39.29 6.71
CA GLU A 539 -29.26 -37.96 6.16
C GLU A 539 -28.28 -37.09 6.97
N ILE A 540 -27.42 -36.38 6.26
CA ILE A 540 -26.38 -35.46 6.78
C ILE A 540 -26.74 -34.04 6.33
N ALA A 541 -26.83 -33.11 7.26
CA ALA A 541 -26.96 -31.70 6.95
C ALA A 541 -25.53 -31.12 6.80
N ILE A 542 -25.19 -30.68 5.60
CA ILE A 542 -23.91 -30.07 5.28
C ILE A 542 -23.98 -28.58 5.63
N ARG A 543 -23.01 -28.14 6.44
CA ARG A 543 -22.90 -26.76 6.93
C ARG A 543 -21.77 -25.98 6.26
N ASP A 544 -20.79 -26.69 5.69
CA ASP A 544 -19.66 -26.09 4.98
C ASP A 544 -19.04 -27.06 3.98
N THR A 545 -18.40 -26.53 2.93
CA THR A 545 -17.71 -27.32 1.90
C THR A 545 -16.37 -26.69 1.59
N LYS A 546 -15.26 -27.44 1.75
CA LYS A 546 -13.88 -26.97 1.58
C LYS A 546 -13.06 -27.86 0.67
N SER A 547 -11.92 -27.33 0.22
CA SER A 547 -10.94 -28.08 -0.57
C SER A 547 -9.59 -28.10 0.17
N PRO A 548 -9.35 -29.05 1.09
CA PRO A 548 -8.10 -29.11 1.85
C PRO A 548 -6.89 -29.54 1.02
N LEU A 549 -7.11 -30.21 -0.11
CA LEU A 549 -6.10 -30.58 -1.11
C LEU A 549 -6.60 -30.22 -2.51
N PRO A 550 -5.71 -29.88 -3.45
CA PRO A 550 -6.09 -29.58 -4.83
C PRO A 550 -6.91 -30.75 -5.46
N GLY A 551 -8.16 -30.42 -5.85
CA GLY A 551 -9.07 -31.38 -6.47
C GLY A 551 -9.78 -32.32 -5.52
N LEU A 552 -9.66 -32.17 -4.19
CA LEU A 552 -10.43 -32.91 -3.20
C LEU A 552 -11.46 -31.99 -2.54
N ILE A 553 -12.75 -32.32 -2.69
CA ILE A 553 -13.85 -31.57 -2.07
C ILE A 553 -14.39 -32.35 -0.87
N VAL A 554 -14.42 -31.69 0.30
CA VAL A 554 -14.85 -32.24 1.57
C VAL A 554 -16.04 -31.47 2.10
N HIS A 555 -17.12 -32.20 2.46
CA HIS A 555 -18.38 -31.67 2.97
C HIS A 555 -18.44 -31.87 4.48
N TYR A 556 -18.57 -30.80 5.25
CA TYR A 556 -18.63 -30.83 6.72
C TYR A 556 -20.07 -30.67 7.19
N GLY A 557 -20.53 -31.58 8.04
CA GLY A 557 -21.92 -31.55 8.48
C GLY A 557 -22.18 -32.43 9.70
N GLU A 558 -23.47 -32.59 9.98
CA GLU A 558 -23.99 -33.34 11.10
C GLU A 558 -25.04 -34.36 10.63
N VAL A 559 -24.97 -35.59 11.16
CA VAL A 559 -25.96 -36.61 10.84
C VAL A 559 -27.28 -36.31 11.56
N MET A 560 -28.31 -35.94 10.79
CA MET A 560 -29.61 -35.56 11.31
C MET A 560 -30.53 -36.76 11.52
N ARG A 561 -30.39 -37.81 10.71
CA ARG A 561 -31.26 -38.97 10.73
C ARG A 561 -30.50 -40.22 10.30
N GLY A 562 -30.78 -41.35 10.99
CA GLY A 562 -30.33 -42.67 10.60
C GLY A 562 -28.84 -42.88 10.66
N ALA A 563 -28.29 -43.64 9.72
CA ALA A 563 -26.85 -43.90 9.61
C ALA A 563 -26.46 -43.96 8.14
N VAL A 564 -25.22 -43.52 7.85
CA VAL A 564 -24.63 -43.48 6.51
C VAL A 564 -23.30 -44.21 6.55
N GLN A 565 -22.95 -44.96 5.49
CA GLN A 565 -21.74 -45.76 5.41
C GLN A 565 -20.86 -45.33 4.22
N SER A 566 -19.56 -45.54 4.36
CA SER A 566 -18.64 -45.43 3.26
C SER A 566 -18.94 -46.48 2.20
N GLY A 567 -18.93 -46.06 0.92
CA GLY A 567 -19.31 -46.89 -0.20
C GLY A 567 -20.81 -46.79 -0.59
N ASP A 568 -21.65 -46.21 0.25
CA ASP A 568 -23.05 -45.96 -0.08
C ASP A 568 -23.17 -44.98 -1.26
N VAL A 569 -24.27 -45.14 -2.03
CA VAL A 569 -24.71 -44.13 -2.98
C VAL A 569 -25.65 -43.17 -2.26
N ALA A 570 -25.31 -41.92 -2.17
CA ALA A 570 -26.08 -40.87 -1.55
C ALA A 570 -26.57 -39.85 -2.57
N PHE A 571 -27.73 -39.25 -2.30
CA PHE A 571 -28.21 -38.07 -3.02
C PHE A 571 -27.69 -36.82 -2.37
N ALA A 572 -26.88 -36.08 -3.11
CA ALA A 572 -26.30 -34.83 -2.69
C ALA A 572 -27.09 -33.66 -3.29
N ARG A 573 -27.62 -32.77 -2.45
CA ARG A 573 -28.45 -31.63 -2.86
C ARG A 573 -28.01 -30.35 -2.15
N VAL A 574 -27.63 -29.37 -2.94
CA VAL A 574 -27.25 -28.02 -2.48
C VAL A 574 -28.50 -27.24 -2.04
N ASP A 575 -28.35 -26.37 -1.06
CA ASP A 575 -29.34 -25.34 -0.73
C ASP A 575 -29.41 -24.31 -1.88
N GLU A 576 -30.43 -24.50 -2.74
CA GLU A 576 -30.63 -23.70 -3.94
C GLU A 576 -30.81 -22.21 -3.63
N ALA A 577 -31.57 -21.88 -2.57
CA ALA A 577 -31.86 -20.50 -2.22
C ALA A 577 -30.59 -19.76 -1.78
N ARG A 578 -29.78 -20.43 -0.96
CA ARG A 578 -28.50 -19.90 -0.52
C ARG A 578 -27.50 -19.78 -1.69
N ARG A 579 -27.39 -20.78 -2.55
CA ARG A 579 -26.53 -20.75 -3.76
C ARG A 579 -26.90 -19.60 -4.68
N LEU A 580 -28.19 -19.35 -4.89
CA LEU A 580 -28.64 -18.24 -5.74
C LEU A 580 -28.26 -16.87 -5.14
N ASP A 581 -28.37 -16.70 -3.82
CA ASP A 581 -27.95 -15.46 -3.20
C ASP A 581 -26.44 -15.24 -3.29
N ILE A 582 -25.63 -16.30 -3.12
CA ILE A 582 -24.18 -16.26 -3.36
C ILE A 582 -23.89 -15.88 -4.82
N ALA A 583 -24.55 -16.53 -5.79
CA ALA A 583 -24.37 -16.25 -7.21
C ALA A 583 -24.76 -14.82 -7.60
N ARG A 584 -25.81 -14.25 -6.95
CA ARG A 584 -26.19 -12.83 -7.10
C ARG A 584 -25.07 -11.91 -6.65
N ASN A 585 -24.58 -12.13 -5.43
CA ASN A 585 -23.49 -11.34 -4.86
C ASN A 585 -22.21 -11.49 -5.67
N HIS A 586 -21.89 -12.71 -6.16
CA HIS A 586 -20.68 -12.94 -6.94
C HIS A 586 -20.73 -12.26 -8.33
N THR A 587 -21.87 -12.39 -9.02
CA THR A 587 -22.04 -11.73 -10.32
C THR A 587 -22.02 -10.21 -10.16
N ALA A 588 -22.64 -9.68 -9.09
CA ALA A 588 -22.59 -8.26 -8.78
C ALA A 588 -21.16 -7.76 -8.45
N THR A 589 -20.31 -8.63 -7.88
CA THR A 589 -18.89 -8.27 -7.60
C THR A 589 -18.14 -7.91 -8.87
N HIS A 590 -18.33 -8.65 -9.96
CA HIS A 590 -17.71 -8.34 -11.26
C HIS A 590 -18.25 -7.03 -11.87
N LEU A 591 -19.56 -6.77 -11.76
CA LEU A 591 -20.13 -5.50 -12.18
C LEU A 591 -19.60 -4.33 -11.35
N LEU A 592 -19.47 -4.52 -10.02
CA LEU A 592 -18.90 -3.52 -9.11
C LEU A 592 -17.45 -3.22 -9.44
N HIS A 593 -16.61 -4.26 -9.65
CA HIS A 593 -15.21 -4.08 -10.01
C HIS A 593 -15.06 -3.24 -11.28
N ARG A 594 -15.83 -3.57 -12.32
CA ARG A 594 -15.80 -2.79 -13.56
C ARG A 594 -16.31 -1.36 -13.35
N ALA A 595 -17.40 -1.17 -12.61
CA ALA A 595 -17.94 0.15 -12.32
C ALA A 595 -16.98 1.05 -11.53
N LEU A 596 -16.24 0.46 -10.57
CA LEU A 596 -15.19 1.17 -9.83
C LEU A 596 -14.08 1.65 -10.77
N ARG A 597 -13.63 0.81 -11.70
CA ARG A 597 -12.63 1.20 -12.70
C ARG A 597 -13.15 2.28 -13.64
N ASP A 598 -14.38 2.20 -14.06
CA ASP A 598 -15.02 3.19 -14.95
C ASP A 598 -15.17 4.56 -14.25
N VAL A 599 -15.39 4.61 -12.95
CA VAL A 599 -15.63 5.85 -12.18
C VAL A 599 -14.36 6.41 -11.58
N LEU A 600 -13.49 5.56 -11.01
CA LEU A 600 -12.29 5.98 -10.27
C LEU A 600 -11.02 5.85 -11.10
N GLY A 601 -11.04 5.06 -12.17
CA GLY A 601 -9.90 4.77 -13.04
C GLY A 601 -9.35 3.35 -12.87
N ASP A 602 -8.50 2.94 -13.82
CA ASP A 602 -7.96 1.57 -13.94
C ASP A 602 -7.12 1.11 -12.74
N HIS A 603 -6.69 2.03 -11.87
CA HIS A 603 -5.99 1.70 -10.64
C HIS A 603 -6.89 1.07 -9.57
N ALA A 604 -8.22 1.18 -9.68
CA ALA A 604 -9.16 0.56 -8.76
C ALA A 604 -9.26 -0.95 -9.05
N GLN A 605 -8.23 -1.71 -8.64
CA GLN A 605 -8.11 -3.15 -8.88
C GLN A 605 -8.47 -3.94 -7.63
N GLN A 606 -8.97 -5.15 -7.82
CA GLN A 606 -9.27 -6.05 -6.72
C GLN A 606 -8.01 -6.41 -5.94
N ALA A 607 -8.06 -6.22 -4.61
CA ALA A 607 -7.05 -6.65 -3.66
C ALA A 607 -7.52 -7.81 -2.77
N GLY A 608 -8.84 -8.04 -2.72
CA GLY A 608 -9.48 -9.14 -2.01
C GLY A 608 -10.99 -9.10 -2.19
N SER A 609 -11.64 -10.23 -1.95
CA SER A 609 -13.10 -10.32 -1.97
C SER A 609 -13.60 -11.37 -1.00
N GLU A 610 -14.84 -11.22 -0.55
CA GLU A 610 -15.60 -12.24 0.16
C GLU A 610 -17.03 -12.18 -0.33
N VAL A 611 -17.53 -13.32 -0.76
CA VAL A 611 -18.88 -13.44 -1.30
C VAL A 611 -19.64 -14.47 -0.48
N SER A 612 -20.62 -14.00 0.29
CA SER A 612 -21.51 -14.79 1.12
C SER A 612 -22.96 -14.62 0.66
N PRO A 613 -23.93 -15.40 1.16
CA PRO A 613 -25.32 -15.20 0.81
C PRO A 613 -25.90 -13.89 1.37
N GLU A 614 -25.34 -13.38 2.48
CA GLU A 614 -25.81 -12.18 3.15
C GLU A 614 -25.32 -10.90 2.48
N ARG A 615 -24.05 -10.90 2.00
CA ARG A 615 -23.39 -9.72 1.42
C ARG A 615 -22.20 -10.11 0.56
N LEU A 616 -21.74 -9.18 -0.21
CA LEU A 616 -20.42 -9.17 -0.81
C LEU A 616 -19.52 -8.13 -0.12
N ARG A 617 -18.24 -8.45 -0.03
CA ARG A 617 -17.17 -7.55 0.40
C ARG A 617 -16.15 -7.47 -0.71
N PHE A 618 -15.77 -6.27 -1.08
CA PHE A 618 -14.81 -6.02 -2.15
C PHE A 618 -13.74 -5.07 -1.69
N ASP A 619 -12.52 -5.55 -1.62
CA ASP A 619 -11.32 -4.78 -1.26
C ASP A 619 -10.60 -4.37 -2.53
N PHE A 620 -10.30 -3.09 -2.68
CA PHE A 620 -9.71 -2.54 -3.91
C PHE A 620 -8.67 -1.47 -3.62
N THR A 621 -7.80 -1.25 -4.61
CA THR A 621 -6.75 -0.23 -4.53
C THR A 621 -7.30 1.14 -4.85
N HIS A 622 -7.27 2.04 -3.86
CA HIS A 622 -7.62 3.46 -4.04
C HIS A 622 -7.04 4.28 -2.87
N LEU A 623 -6.52 5.48 -3.18
CA LEU A 623 -5.73 6.27 -2.23
C LEU A 623 -6.56 7.06 -1.24
N GLN A 624 -7.70 7.58 -1.67
CA GLN A 624 -8.56 8.49 -0.91
C GLN A 624 -9.86 7.80 -0.53
N ALA A 625 -10.63 8.42 0.37
CA ALA A 625 -12.01 8.03 0.58
C ALA A 625 -12.78 8.28 -0.73
N VAL A 626 -13.56 7.29 -1.16
CA VAL A 626 -14.46 7.47 -2.30
C VAL A 626 -15.55 8.43 -1.87
N ASP A 627 -15.75 9.51 -2.61
CA ASP A 627 -16.77 10.47 -2.24
C ASP A 627 -18.19 9.92 -2.49
N ARG A 628 -19.18 10.60 -1.91
CA ARG A 628 -20.55 10.13 -1.96
C ARG A 628 -21.11 10.16 -3.38
N ASP A 629 -20.74 11.13 -4.17
CA ASP A 629 -21.21 11.26 -5.55
C ASP A 629 -20.59 10.18 -6.45
N GLU A 630 -19.33 9.81 -6.19
CA GLU A 630 -18.65 8.70 -6.86
C GLU A 630 -19.30 7.36 -6.49
N LEU A 631 -19.55 7.11 -5.19
CA LEU A 631 -20.26 5.91 -4.74
C LEU A 631 -21.66 5.80 -5.36
N ASP A 632 -22.40 6.92 -5.41
CA ASP A 632 -23.71 6.97 -6.01
C ASP A 632 -23.66 6.74 -7.54
N ARG A 633 -22.58 7.16 -8.21
CA ARG A 633 -22.32 6.85 -9.63
C ARG A 633 -22.04 5.38 -9.86
N VAL A 634 -21.16 4.79 -9.03
CA VAL A 634 -20.83 3.35 -9.08
C VAL A 634 -22.09 2.53 -8.87
N GLU A 635 -22.87 2.80 -7.84
CA GLU A 635 -24.11 2.09 -7.53
C GLU A 635 -25.14 2.19 -8.66
N ARG A 636 -25.32 3.41 -9.22
CA ARG A 636 -26.21 3.62 -10.37
C ARG A 636 -25.76 2.82 -11.58
N LEU A 637 -24.48 2.80 -11.89
CA LEU A 637 -23.92 2.09 -13.04
C LEU A 637 -24.10 0.58 -12.89
N VAL A 638 -23.83 0.02 -11.72
CA VAL A 638 -24.08 -1.40 -11.44
C VAL A 638 -25.55 -1.73 -11.64
N ASN A 639 -26.47 -0.94 -11.06
CA ASN A 639 -27.92 -1.16 -11.20
C ASN A 639 -28.41 -0.93 -12.64
N GLU A 640 -27.75 -0.10 -13.44
CA GLU A 640 -28.03 0.05 -14.87
C GLU A 640 -27.69 -1.24 -15.62
N LYS A 641 -26.51 -1.81 -15.38
CA LYS A 641 -26.09 -3.08 -15.99
C LYS A 641 -26.94 -4.27 -15.53
N ILE A 642 -27.49 -4.21 -14.35
CA ILE A 642 -28.50 -5.18 -13.87
C ILE A 642 -29.79 -5.06 -14.70
N ARG A 643 -30.31 -3.85 -14.93
CA ARG A 643 -31.53 -3.60 -15.72
C ARG A 643 -31.38 -3.88 -17.22
N GLU A 644 -30.16 -3.79 -17.74
CA GLU A 644 -29.85 -4.20 -19.12
C GLU A 644 -29.99 -5.71 -19.34
N ASP A 645 -30.06 -6.49 -18.29
CA ASP A 645 -30.21 -7.96 -18.31
C ASP A 645 -29.20 -8.66 -19.23
N LEU A 646 -27.94 -8.28 -19.10
CA LEU A 646 -26.84 -8.79 -19.92
C LEU A 646 -26.66 -10.30 -19.70
N PRO A 647 -26.44 -11.10 -20.76
CA PRO A 647 -26.14 -12.52 -20.61
C PRO A 647 -24.81 -12.71 -19.87
N VAL A 648 -24.79 -13.60 -18.89
CA VAL A 648 -23.59 -14.01 -18.19
C VAL A 648 -23.15 -15.36 -18.76
N ALA A 649 -22.04 -15.32 -19.51
CA ALA A 649 -21.49 -16.49 -20.18
C ALA A 649 -20.19 -16.94 -19.52
N THR A 650 -19.94 -18.24 -19.57
CA THR A 650 -18.70 -18.86 -19.11
C THR A 650 -18.00 -19.57 -20.25
N THR A 651 -16.72 -19.31 -20.43
CA THR A 651 -15.88 -19.95 -21.45
C THR A 651 -14.63 -20.52 -20.78
N VAL A 652 -14.28 -21.74 -21.09
CA VAL A 652 -12.99 -22.33 -20.70
C VAL A 652 -12.05 -22.19 -21.91
N THR A 653 -10.90 -21.59 -21.70
CA THR A 653 -9.90 -21.32 -22.74
C THR A 653 -8.50 -21.25 -22.11
N ASP A 654 -7.46 -21.15 -22.94
CA ASP A 654 -6.12 -20.90 -22.42
C ASP A 654 -5.98 -19.47 -21.88
N TYR A 655 -5.04 -19.29 -20.95
CA TYR A 655 -4.80 -18.02 -20.26
C TYR A 655 -4.51 -16.87 -21.22
N HIS A 656 -3.66 -17.10 -22.23
CA HIS A 656 -3.25 -16.06 -23.17
C HIS A 656 -4.39 -15.60 -24.08
N THR A 657 -5.21 -16.53 -24.55
CA THR A 657 -6.43 -16.22 -25.32
C THR A 657 -7.44 -15.43 -24.47
N ALA A 658 -7.62 -15.79 -23.19
CA ALA A 658 -8.49 -15.06 -22.30
C ALA A 658 -8.02 -13.60 -22.14
N VAL A 659 -6.76 -13.37 -21.81
CA VAL A 659 -6.18 -12.05 -21.63
C VAL A 659 -6.22 -11.25 -22.94
N ALA A 660 -5.86 -11.87 -24.07
CA ALA A 660 -5.93 -11.23 -25.40
C ALA A 660 -7.37 -10.80 -25.78
N SER A 661 -8.40 -11.50 -25.26
CA SER A 661 -9.81 -11.14 -25.43
C SER A 661 -10.26 -9.98 -24.51
N GLY A 662 -9.36 -9.45 -23.69
CA GLY A 662 -9.62 -8.38 -22.74
C GLY A 662 -10.13 -8.86 -21.38
N ALA A 663 -9.94 -10.13 -21.03
CA ALA A 663 -10.28 -10.63 -19.71
C ALA A 663 -9.34 -10.07 -18.64
N PHE A 664 -9.91 -9.62 -17.54
CA PHE A 664 -9.16 -9.18 -16.38
C PHE A 664 -8.73 -10.39 -15.54
N ALA A 665 -7.43 -10.51 -15.32
CA ALA A 665 -6.83 -11.50 -14.43
C ALA A 665 -6.43 -10.82 -13.11
N ILE A 666 -6.79 -11.43 -11.97
CA ILE A 666 -6.40 -10.90 -10.65
C ILE A 666 -4.90 -11.09 -10.49
N PHE A 667 -4.23 -10.00 -10.17
CA PHE A 667 -2.79 -9.96 -10.03
C PHE A 667 -2.31 -10.83 -8.86
N GLY A 668 -1.36 -11.75 -9.13
CA GLY A 668 -0.74 -12.61 -8.10
C GLY A 668 -1.41 -13.97 -7.88
N GLU A 669 -2.51 -14.28 -8.54
CA GLU A 669 -3.05 -15.64 -8.57
C GLU A 669 -2.31 -16.53 -9.58
N LYS A 670 -2.11 -17.81 -9.20
CA LYS A 670 -1.54 -18.81 -10.10
C LYS A 670 -2.66 -19.41 -10.92
N TYR A 671 -2.72 -19.08 -12.19
CA TYR A 671 -3.63 -19.69 -13.14
C TYR A 671 -2.97 -20.92 -13.78
N GLY A 672 -3.76 -21.98 -14.06
CA GLY A 672 -3.31 -23.09 -14.88
C GLY A 672 -3.33 -22.73 -16.37
N ASP A 673 -2.91 -23.67 -17.22
CA ASP A 673 -2.91 -23.52 -18.68
C ASP A 673 -4.34 -23.28 -19.20
N GLU A 674 -5.34 -23.96 -18.62
CA GLU A 674 -6.76 -23.73 -18.87
C GLU A 674 -7.37 -22.86 -17.77
N VAL A 675 -8.06 -21.78 -18.18
CA VAL A 675 -8.73 -20.82 -17.29
C VAL A 675 -10.21 -20.72 -17.62
N ARG A 676 -11.02 -20.48 -16.59
CA ARG A 676 -12.45 -20.20 -16.73
C ARG A 676 -12.65 -18.69 -16.74
N MET A 677 -13.12 -18.17 -17.88
CA MET A 677 -13.49 -16.78 -18.08
C MET A 677 -14.99 -16.60 -17.93
N VAL A 678 -15.41 -15.64 -17.13
CA VAL A 678 -16.80 -15.21 -16.94
C VAL A 678 -16.97 -13.84 -17.59
N SER A 679 -18.00 -13.69 -18.44
CA SER A 679 -18.33 -12.42 -19.08
C SER A 679 -19.77 -12.01 -18.78
N ALA A 680 -20.02 -10.73 -18.56
CA ALA A 680 -21.35 -10.14 -18.51
C ALA A 680 -21.54 -9.26 -19.75
N GLY A 681 -22.10 -9.84 -20.82
CA GLY A 681 -22.13 -9.23 -22.15
C GLY A 681 -20.72 -8.79 -22.59
N ASP A 682 -20.62 -7.60 -23.15
CA ASP A 682 -19.35 -6.93 -23.48
C ASP A 682 -18.86 -5.98 -22.36
N TYR A 683 -19.59 -5.89 -21.25
CA TYR A 683 -19.29 -4.92 -20.19
C TYR A 683 -18.06 -5.32 -19.36
N THR A 684 -17.98 -6.57 -18.93
CA THR A 684 -16.84 -7.08 -18.19
C THR A 684 -16.52 -8.53 -18.55
N LYS A 685 -15.24 -8.89 -18.51
CA LYS A 685 -14.72 -10.25 -18.65
C LYS A 685 -13.66 -10.45 -17.58
N GLU A 686 -13.77 -11.49 -16.77
CA GLU A 686 -12.85 -11.77 -15.67
C GLU A 686 -12.56 -13.25 -15.54
N LEU A 687 -11.35 -13.61 -15.09
CA LEU A 687 -10.99 -14.99 -14.77
C LEU A 687 -11.59 -15.34 -13.41
N CYS A 688 -12.52 -16.27 -13.37
CA CYS A 688 -13.25 -16.62 -12.15
C CYS A 688 -13.76 -18.06 -12.15
N ALA A 689 -13.45 -18.80 -11.08
CA ALA A 689 -13.92 -20.19 -10.86
C ALA A 689 -15.24 -20.27 -10.04
N GLY A 690 -15.82 -19.15 -9.63
CA GLY A 690 -17.02 -19.10 -8.80
C GLY A 690 -18.30 -19.46 -9.53
N THR A 691 -19.40 -19.48 -8.77
CA THR A 691 -20.74 -19.74 -9.32
C THR A 691 -21.45 -18.44 -9.65
N HIS A 692 -22.04 -18.36 -10.83
CA HIS A 692 -22.68 -17.17 -11.37
C HIS A 692 -24.11 -17.41 -11.83
N LEU A 693 -24.84 -16.31 -11.99
CA LEU A 693 -26.15 -16.28 -12.62
C LEU A 693 -26.03 -16.45 -14.15
N GLN A 694 -27.14 -16.63 -14.83
CA GLN A 694 -27.18 -16.71 -16.30
C GLN A 694 -27.39 -15.34 -16.97
N ALA A 695 -27.93 -14.37 -16.23
CA ALA A 695 -28.13 -13.00 -16.69
C ALA A 695 -28.03 -12.01 -15.52
N THR A 696 -27.60 -10.79 -15.79
CA THR A 696 -27.42 -9.76 -14.76
C THR A 696 -28.74 -9.31 -14.12
N GLY A 697 -29.86 -9.39 -14.81
CA GLY A 697 -31.18 -9.06 -14.25
C GLY A 697 -31.59 -9.96 -13.08
N GLN A 698 -31.06 -11.19 -12.99
CA GLN A 698 -31.32 -12.11 -11.88
C GLN A 698 -30.65 -11.67 -10.56
N ILE A 699 -29.73 -10.70 -10.59
CA ILE A 699 -29.15 -10.07 -9.39
C ILE A 699 -30.24 -9.36 -8.59
N GLY A 700 -31.21 -8.72 -9.27
CA GLY A 700 -32.24 -7.88 -8.68
C GLY A 700 -31.73 -6.47 -8.39
N PHE A 701 -31.81 -6.01 -7.16
CA PHE A 701 -31.34 -4.71 -6.73
C PHE A 701 -29.99 -4.81 -6.02
N PHE A 702 -29.06 -3.93 -6.35
CA PHE A 702 -27.75 -3.81 -5.72
C PHE A 702 -27.68 -2.54 -4.86
N ARG A 703 -27.17 -2.66 -3.65
CA ARG A 703 -27.01 -1.53 -2.72
C ARG A 703 -25.67 -1.59 -2.01
N ILE A 704 -24.90 -0.47 -2.05
CA ILE A 704 -23.70 -0.27 -1.24
C ILE A 704 -24.13 0.06 0.20
N LEU A 705 -23.61 -0.69 1.17
CA LEU A 705 -23.87 -0.50 2.61
C LEU A 705 -22.83 0.43 3.23
N SER A 706 -21.57 0.21 2.93
CA SER A 706 -20.45 0.95 3.52
C SER A 706 -19.27 1.02 2.57
N GLU A 707 -18.47 2.05 2.74
CA GLU A 707 -17.15 2.22 2.17
C GLU A 707 -16.19 2.67 3.26
N GLY A 708 -14.96 2.13 3.29
CA GLY A 708 -13.99 2.49 4.31
C GLY A 708 -12.57 2.02 4.01
N SER A 709 -11.60 2.59 4.74
CA SER A 709 -10.19 2.18 4.63
C SER A 709 -9.92 0.91 5.43
N ILE A 710 -9.14 -0.01 4.85
CA ILE A 710 -8.61 -1.21 5.52
C ILE A 710 -7.09 -1.20 5.62
N GLY A 711 -6.46 -0.21 5.01
CA GLY A 711 -5.03 -0.04 4.97
C GLY A 711 -4.66 1.16 4.10
N ARG A 712 -3.37 1.50 4.04
CA ARG A 712 -2.93 2.56 3.12
C ARG A 712 -3.12 2.13 1.68
N GLY A 713 -3.84 2.94 0.91
CA GLY A 713 -4.12 2.66 -0.49
C GLY A 713 -5.09 1.50 -0.73
N LEU A 714 -5.73 0.98 0.32
CA LEU A 714 -6.74 -0.08 0.24
C LEU A 714 -8.06 0.39 0.82
N ARG A 715 -9.11 0.23 0.04
CA ARG A 715 -10.48 0.56 0.40
C ARG A 715 -11.34 -0.69 0.35
N ARG A 716 -12.39 -0.71 1.15
CA ARG A 716 -13.37 -1.79 1.23
C ARG A 716 -14.75 -1.26 0.95
N ILE A 717 -15.47 -1.92 0.06
CA ILE A 717 -16.90 -1.75 -0.12
C ILE A 717 -17.60 -3.02 0.39
N GLU A 718 -18.66 -2.82 1.17
CA GLU A 718 -19.63 -3.86 1.48
C GLU A 718 -20.95 -3.53 0.78
N ALA A 719 -21.55 -4.52 0.13
CA ALA A 719 -22.79 -4.35 -0.60
C ALA A 719 -23.69 -5.59 -0.50
N VAL A 720 -24.94 -5.41 -0.81
CA VAL A 720 -25.98 -6.45 -0.81
C VAL A 720 -26.74 -6.48 -2.13
N THR A 721 -27.29 -7.63 -2.47
CA THR A 721 -28.09 -7.83 -3.69
C THR A 721 -29.43 -8.52 -3.40
N GLY A 722 -30.36 -8.49 -4.35
CA GLY A 722 -31.61 -9.23 -4.34
C GLY A 722 -32.35 -9.13 -3.01
N ARG A 723 -32.58 -10.26 -2.36
CA ARG A 723 -33.31 -10.33 -1.08
C ARG A 723 -32.65 -9.55 0.05
N GLY A 724 -31.31 -9.56 0.13
CA GLY A 724 -30.58 -8.79 1.13
C GLY A 724 -30.74 -7.28 0.94
N ALA A 725 -30.74 -6.80 -0.30
CA ALA A 725 -30.99 -5.42 -0.61
C ALA A 725 -32.43 -5.00 -0.35
N GLU A 726 -33.41 -5.87 -0.66
CA GLU A 726 -34.83 -5.65 -0.35
C GLU A 726 -35.06 -5.53 1.17
N GLU A 727 -34.47 -6.44 1.95
CA GLU A 727 -34.58 -6.42 3.41
C GLU A 727 -33.98 -5.13 3.97
N HIS A 728 -32.78 -4.76 3.51
CA HIS A 728 -32.13 -3.52 3.93
C HIS A 728 -33.00 -2.28 3.67
N VAL A 729 -33.60 -2.19 2.47
CA VAL A 729 -34.50 -1.07 2.13
C VAL A 729 -35.76 -1.10 3.02
N ARG A 730 -36.34 -2.26 3.22
CA ARG A 730 -37.55 -2.44 4.07
C ARG A 730 -37.29 -2.01 5.50
N GLU A 731 -36.14 -2.40 6.09
CA GLU A 731 -35.75 -2.00 7.43
C GLU A 731 -35.56 -0.48 7.55
N ARG A 732 -34.94 0.15 6.55
CA ARG A 732 -34.73 1.61 6.51
C ARG A 732 -36.06 2.36 6.40
N LEU A 733 -36.97 1.90 5.55
CA LEU A 733 -38.30 2.50 5.43
C LEU A 733 -39.11 2.33 6.72
N ALA A 734 -39.10 1.15 7.32
CA ALA A 734 -39.77 0.91 8.60
C ALA A 734 -39.19 1.77 9.75
N LEU A 735 -37.87 1.98 9.74
CA LEU A 735 -37.23 2.90 10.68
C LEU A 735 -37.73 4.35 10.48
N MET A 736 -37.76 4.83 9.23
CA MET A 736 -38.26 6.16 8.89
C MET A 736 -39.74 6.33 9.32
N GLU A 737 -40.60 5.30 9.09
CA GLU A 737 -41.99 5.32 9.56
C GLU A 737 -42.09 5.42 11.08
N ARG A 738 -41.32 4.63 11.82
CA ARG A 738 -41.31 4.68 13.29
C ARG A 738 -40.86 6.05 13.79
N ILE A 739 -39.81 6.64 13.20
CA ILE A 739 -39.34 7.99 13.60
C ILE A 739 -40.40 9.04 13.26
N ALA A 740 -41.02 8.96 12.07
CA ALA A 740 -42.08 9.87 11.67
C ALA A 740 -43.30 9.79 12.63
N ALA A 741 -43.73 8.59 12.99
CA ALA A 741 -44.80 8.37 13.95
C ALA A 741 -44.46 8.93 15.34
N ALA A 742 -43.21 8.77 15.81
CA ALA A 742 -42.73 9.33 17.08
C ALA A 742 -42.72 10.87 17.08
N LEU A 743 -42.52 11.48 15.91
CA LEU A 743 -42.60 12.93 15.71
C LEU A 743 -44.01 13.42 15.37
N GLY A 744 -45.02 12.53 15.35
CA GLY A 744 -46.44 12.89 15.14
C GLY A 744 -46.78 13.21 13.70
N GLY A 745 -46.05 12.62 12.69
CA GLY A 745 -46.28 12.88 11.28
C GLY A 745 -46.03 11.69 10.37
N THR A 746 -45.96 11.95 9.08
CA THR A 746 -45.64 10.98 8.03
C THR A 746 -44.15 11.05 7.67
N PRO A 747 -43.58 10.02 6.96
CA PRO A 747 -42.18 10.08 6.48
C PRO A 747 -41.85 11.30 5.63
N ALA A 748 -42.82 11.82 4.87
CA ALA A 748 -42.64 13.04 4.07
C ALA A 748 -42.49 14.32 4.91
N GLU A 749 -43.03 14.31 6.14
CA GLU A 749 -42.99 15.44 7.07
C GLU A 749 -41.85 15.33 8.09
N LEU A 750 -41.05 14.29 8.04
CA LEU A 750 -40.02 13.94 9.02
C LEU A 750 -39.04 15.08 9.24
N GLU A 751 -38.53 15.68 8.18
CA GLU A 751 -37.56 16.78 8.23
C GLU A 751 -38.18 18.04 8.82
N SER A 752 -39.39 18.39 8.39
CA SER A 752 -40.11 19.57 8.91
C SER A 752 -40.44 19.42 10.38
N ASN A 753 -40.90 18.25 10.80
CA ASN A 753 -41.26 17.96 12.20
C ASN A 753 -40.01 17.94 13.11
N LEU A 754 -38.90 17.39 12.62
CA LEU A 754 -37.62 17.42 13.34
C LEU A 754 -37.14 18.86 13.54
N ASN A 755 -37.18 19.68 12.48
CA ASN A 755 -36.77 21.09 12.55
C ASN A 755 -37.69 21.90 13.47
N SER A 756 -38.99 21.58 13.46
CA SER A 756 -39.96 22.20 14.38
C SER A 756 -39.68 21.85 15.84
N LEU A 757 -39.40 20.57 16.12
CA LEU A 757 -39.02 20.10 17.46
C LEU A 757 -37.73 20.75 17.96
N LEU A 758 -36.70 20.85 17.13
CA LEU A 758 -35.44 21.52 17.46
C LEU A 758 -35.67 23.00 17.78
N SER A 759 -36.51 23.67 16.97
CA SER A 759 -36.89 25.08 17.21
C SER A 759 -37.65 25.28 18.49
N GLU A 760 -38.55 24.35 18.84
CA GLU A 760 -39.31 24.37 20.11
C GLU A 760 -38.38 24.16 21.32
N VAL A 761 -37.47 23.19 21.24
CA VAL A 761 -36.49 22.94 22.30
C VAL A 761 -35.62 24.20 22.54
N ASP A 762 -35.19 24.88 21.48
CA ASP A 762 -34.42 26.10 21.60
C ASP A 762 -35.25 27.29 22.18
N ALA A 763 -36.53 27.37 21.79
CA ALA A 763 -37.45 28.35 22.38
C ALA A 763 -37.69 28.08 23.86
N GLN A 764 -37.90 26.81 24.22
CA GLN A 764 -38.06 26.40 25.63
C GLN A 764 -36.79 26.71 26.46
N ARG A 765 -35.63 26.42 25.93
CA ARG A 765 -34.34 26.78 26.59
C ARG A 765 -34.18 28.27 26.80
N ARG A 766 -34.55 29.09 25.81
CA ARG A 766 -34.54 30.56 25.97
C ARG A 766 -35.55 30.99 26.99
N GLY A 767 -36.78 30.49 26.97
CA GLY A 767 -37.83 30.78 27.92
C GLY A 767 -37.43 30.41 29.35
N MET A 768 -36.81 29.25 29.54
CA MET A 768 -36.33 28.82 30.85
C MET A 768 -35.25 29.77 31.40
N ARG A 769 -34.29 30.20 30.55
CA ARG A 769 -33.27 31.19 30.94
C ARG A 769 -33.92 32.53 31.34
N GLU A 770 -34.90 32.98 30.57
CA GLU A 770 -35.61 34.23 30.89
C GLU A 770 -36.37 34.16 32.23
N VAL A 771 -37.05 33.04 32.48
CA VAL A 771 -37.71 32.79 33.77
C VAL A 771 -36.69 32.77 34.91
N GLN A 772 -35.58 32.08 34.74
CA GLN A 772 -34.48 32.05 35.72
C GLN A 772 -33.93 33.46 35.99
N HIS A 773 -33.72 34.25 34.95
CA HIS A 773 -33.25 35.64 35.08
C HIS A 773 -34.26 36.52 35.80
N ARG A 774 -35.57 36.37 35.50
CA ARG A 774 -36.65 37.13 36.23
C ARG A 774 -36.73 36.73 37.70
N LEU A 775 -36.62 35.43 38.02
CA LEU A 775 -36.58 34.94 39.40
C LEU A 775 -35.35 35.48 40.14
N ALA A 776 -34.17 35.42 39.56
CA ALA A 776 -32.96 35.99 40.15
C ALA A 776 -33.09 37.50 40.42
N LYS A 777 -33.69 38.23 39.49
CA LYS A 777 -33.94 39.67 39.66
C LYS A 777 -34.99 39.99 40.77
N ALA A 778 -36.03 39.18 40.85
CA ALA A 778 -37.04 39.32 41.92
C ALA A 778 -36.44 39.02 43.31
N GLU A 779 -35.63 37.93 43.37
CA GLU A 779 -34.94 37.55 44.59
C GLU A 779 -33.91 38.64 45.02
N THR A 780 -33.16 39.17 44.02
CA THR A 780 -32.25 40.29 44.29
C THR A 780 -32.95 41.54 44.83
N ALA A 781 -34.16 41.83 44.34
CA ALA A 781 -34.96 42.95 44.85
C ALA A 781 -35.43 42.74 46.31
N ARG A 782 -35.79 41.52 46.70
CA ARG A 782 -36.14 41.11 48.03
C ARG A 782 -35.03 41.35 49.07
N VAL A 783 -33.80 40.87 48.69
CA VAL A 783 -32.67 40.96 49.61
C VAL A 783 -32.10 42.35 49.77
N LEU A 784 -32.47 43.34 48.94
CA LEU A 784 -32.21 44.77 49.20
C LEU A 784 -32.79 45.30 50.49
N GLU A 785 -33.89 44.71 50.97
CA GLU A 785 -34.49 45.08 52.22
C GLU A 785 -33.69 44.57 53.43
N GLU A 786 -32.73 43.66 53.23
CA GLU A 786 -31.89 43.07 54.27
C GLU A 786 -30.58 43.85 54.49
N VAL A 787 -30.40 44.96 53.77
CA VAL A 787 -29.20 45.81 53.89
C VAL A 787 -29.13 46.41 55.30
N ARG A 788 -27.96 46.29 55.90
CA ARG A 788 -27.67 46.89 57.23
C ARG A 788 -26.56 47.89 57.09
N GLU A 789 -26.58 48.88 57.95
CA GLU A 789 -25.51 49.84 58.10
C GLU A 789 -24.69 49.49 59.35
N VAL A 790 -23.36 49.23 59.09
CA VAL A 790 -22.40 48.89 60.13
C VAL A 790 -21.29 49.91 60.06
N ASP A 791 -21.12 50.79 61.11
CA ASP A 791 -20.09 51.83 61.15
C ASP A 791 -20.01 52.72 59.90
N GLY A 792 -21.22 53.11 59.40
CA GLY A 792 -21.32 53.89 58.16
C GLY A 792 -21.05 53.15 56.82
N ILE A 793 -20.96 51.79 56.83
CA ILE A 793 -20.80 50.98 55.69
C ILE A 793 -22.08 50.15 55.45
N ARG A 794 -22.63 50.21 54.29
CA ARG A 794 -23.75 49.32 53.90
C ARG A 794 -23.25 47.89 53.71
N VAL A 795 -23.79 46.93 54.40
CA VAL A 795 -23.47 45.52 54.37
C VAL A 795 -24.72 44.74 53.99
N LEU A 796 -24.64 43.97 52.97
CA LEU A 796 -25.66 43.02 52.58
C LEU A 796 -25.07 41.61 52.66
N ALA A 797 -25.58 40.81 53.56
CA ALA A 797 -25.19 39.39 53.67
C ALA A 797 -26.50 38.59 53.72
N ALA A 798 -26.83 37.95 52.58
CA ALA A 798 -28.12 37.31 52.42
C ALA A 798 -27.97 35.91 51.70
N GLN A 799 -28.85 35.01 52.12
CA GLN A 799 -29.03 33.76 51.39
C GLN A 799 -30.05 33.96 50.26
N VAL A 800 -29.70 33.52 49.05
CA VAL A 800 -30.55 33.67 47.87
C VAL A 800 -30.71 32.32 47.16
N GLU A 801 -31.73 32.22 46.35
CA GLU A 801 -31.88 31.09 45.43
C GLU A 801 -31.19 31.44 44.13
N ALA A 802 -30.16 30.64 43.77
CA ALA A 802 -29.45 30.77 42.52
C ALA A 802 -29.13 29.39 41.96
N PRO A 803 -29.41 29.11 40.65
CA PRO A 803 -29.18 27.82 40.03
C PRO A 803 -27.68 27.52 39.83
N GLY A 804 -26.83 28.54 39.88
CA GLY A 804 -25.38 28.39 39.69
C GLY A 804 -24.61 29.63 40.13
N MET A 805 -23.27 29.47 40.17
CA MET A 805 -22.35 30.55 40.58
C MET A 805 -22.40 31.75 39.64
N GLU A 806 -22.69 31.55 38.34
CA GLU A 806 -22.81 32.63 37.36
C GLU A 806 -24.00 33.55 37.72
N THR A 807 -25.19 32.97 37.99
CA THR A 807 -26.37 33.71 38.41
C THR A 807 -26.14 34.44 39.73
N LEU A 808 -25.45 33.77 40.69
CA LEU A 808 -25.14 34.38 41.98
C LEU A 808 -24.20 35.59 41.81
N ARG A 809 -23.30 35.54 40.84
CA ARG A 809 -22.41 36.63 40.47
C ARG A 809 -23.19 37.79 39.80
N GLU A 810 -24.05 37.49 38.84
CA GLU A 810 -24.92 38.50 38.21
C GLU A 810 -25.80 39.24 39.24
N MET A 811 -26.37 38.50 40.19
CA MET A 811 -27.11 39.09 41.29
C MET A 811 -26.25 40.03 42.13
N THR A 812 -25.03 39.65 42.45
CA THR A 812 -24.05 40.44 43.22
C THR A 812 -23.68 41.73 42.47
N ASP A 813 -23.39 41.62 41.17
CA ASP A 813 -23.04 42.78 40.31
C ASP A 813 -24.22 43.77 40.22
N TRP A 814 -25.46 43.27 40.10
CA TRP A 814 -26.65 44.09 40.05
C TRP A 814 -26.90 44.81 41.40
N LEU A 815 -26.69 44.11 42.53
CA LEU A 815 -26.82 44.71 43.87
C LEU A 815 -25.73 45.77 44.10
N GLN A 816 -24.52 45.55 43.67
CA GLN A 816 -23.42 46.50 43.74
C GLN A 816 -23.75 47.80 42.99
N GLY A 817 -24.32 47.70 41.80
CA GLY A 817 -24.74 48.82 41.00
C GLY A 817 -25.87 49.69 41.69
N ARG A 818 -26.68 49.09 42.57
CA ARG A 818 -27.77 49.75 43.27
C ARG A 818 -27.36 50.30 44.60
N LEU A 819 -26.49 49.62 45.31
CA LEU A 819 -26.11 50.02 46.67
C LEU A 819 -25.03 51.09 46.72
N GLY A 820 -24.26 51.24 45.62
CA GLY A 820 -23.14 52.17 45.63
C GLY A 820 -22.00 51.62 46.50
N SER A 821 -21.53 52.42 47.47
CA SER A 821 -20.52 51.99 48.44
C SER A 821 -21.08 50.92 49.38
N ALA A 822 -20.65 49.67 49.26
CA ALA A 822 -21.19 48.54 50.01
C ALA A 822 -20.28 47.34 50.05
N VAL A 823 -20.44 46.49 51.06
CA VAL A 823 -19.96 45.08 51.10
C VAL A 823 -21.18 44.18 50.85
N ILE A 824 -21.05 43.27 49.86
CA ILE A 824 -22.13 42.37 49.50
C ILE A 824 -21.56 40.94 49.58
N VAL A 825 -22.25 40.07 50.32
CA VAL A 825 -21.96 38.65 50.37
C VAL A 825 -23.25 37.89 50.13
N LEU A 826 -23.37 37.25 49.00
CA LEU A 826 -24.47 36.36 48.70
C LEU A 826 -24.05 34.90 48.83
N GLY A 827 -24.94 34.10 49.42
CA GLY A 827 -24.79 32.68 49.58
C GLY A 827 -25.96 31.94 48.96
N ALA A 828 -25.71 30.86 48.25
CA ALA A 828 -26.73 29.98 47.69
C ALA A 828 -26.37 28.51 47.85
N VAL A 829 -27.37 27.63 47.94
CA VAL A 829 -27.17 26.18 47.90
C VAL A 829 -27.35 25.69 46.45
N MET A 830 -26.28 25.17 45.84
CA MET A 830 -26.25 24.76 44.47
C MET A 830 -25.82 23.30 44.41
N GLY A 831 -26.66 22.40 43.83
CA GLY A 831 -26.34 20.97 43.78
C GLY A 831 -26.04 20.36 45.17
N GLY A 832 -26.73 20.85 46.23
CA GLY A 832 -26.54 20.36 47.59
C GLY A 832 -25.28 20.89 48.31
N LYS A 833 -24.57 21.84 47.75
CA LYS A 833 -23.36 22.46 48.33
C LYS A 833 -23.51 23.97 48.42
N PRO A 834 -23.01 24.63 49.49
CA PRO A 834 -23.05 26.08 49.61
C PRO A 834 -21.99 26.71 48.68
N GLY A 835 -22.38 27.78 47.99
CA GLY A 835 -21.50 28.66 47.25
C GLY A 835 -21.72 30.10 47.64
N PHE A 836 -20.68 30.92 47.63
CA PHE A 836 -20.69 32.30 48.02
C PHE A 836 -20.04 33.19 46.97
N VAL A 837 -20.57 34.40 46.79
CA VAL A 837 -19.93 35.47 46.04
C VAL A 837 -19.85 36.66 46.95
N ALA A 838 -18.69 37.25 47.14
CA ALA A 838 -18.43 38.45 47.86
C ALA A 838 -18.00 39.58 46.93
N ALA A 839 -18.59 40.75 47.05
CA ALA A 839 -18.18 41.98 46.38
C ALA A 839 -17.96 43.11 47.40
N VAL A 840 -16.88 43.86 47.19
CA VAL A 840 -16.51 45.04 47.98
C VAL A 840 -16.19 46.14 46.99
N THR A 841 -16.79 47.30 47.21
CA THR A 841 -16.59 48.44 46.31
C THR A 841 -15.17 49.04 46.47
N PRO A 842 -14.59 49.64 45.41
CA PRO A 842 -13.22 50.11 45.40
C PRO A 842 -12.85 51.05 46.55
N ASP A 843 -13.75 51.98 46.94
CA ASP A 843 -13.57 52.90 48.04
C ASP A 843 -13.45 52.19 49.39
N LEU A 844 -14.12 51.06 49.57
CA LEU A 844 -14.03 50.23 50.77
C LEU A 844 -12.82 49.33 50.75
N VAL A 845 -12.34 48.93 49.56
CA VAL A 845 -11.07 48.22 49.41
C VAL A 845 -9.91 49.14 49.88
N GLU A 846 -9.90 50.40 49.48
CA GLU A 846 -8.93 51.41 49.96
C GLU A 846 -8.94 51.57 51.47
N ARG A 847 -10.10 51.36 52.13
CA ARG A 847 -10.26 51.37 53.60
C ARG A 847 -9.88 50.07 54.30
N GLY A 848 -9.37 49.09 53.54
CA GLY A 848 -8.80 47.81 54.01
C GLY A 848 -9.72 46.60 53.89
N LEU A 849 -10.98 46.76 53.49
CA LEU A 849 -11.93 45.66 53.35
C LEU A 849 -11.68 44.94 52.00
N LYS A 850 -11.58 43.63 52.04
CA LYS A 850 -11.25 42.82 50.80
C LYS A 850 -12.24 41.69 50.67
N ALA A 851 -12.80 41.52 49.46
CA ALA A 851 -13.75 40.46 49.16
C ALA A 851 -13.13 39.06 49.29
N ASP A 852 -11.85 38.87 48.91
CA ASP A 852 -11.13 37.58 49.02
C ASP A 852 -10.85 37.18 50.48
N ALA A 853 -10.67 38.14 51.38
CA ALA A 853 -10.54 37.88 52.81
C ALA A 853 -11.91 37.48 53.41
N LEU A 854 -12.97 38.29 53.14
CA LEU A 854 -14.34 38.01 53.59
C LEU A 854 -14.83 36.62 53.12
N VAL A 855 -14.66 36.29 51.86
CA VAL A 855 -15.17 35.01 51.33
C VAL A 855 -14.43 33.81 51.90
N ARG A 856 -13.15 33.96 52.31
CA ARG A 856 -12.36 32.88 52.96
C ARG A 856 -12.90 32.59 54.37
N GLU A 857 -13.17 33.62 55.14
CA GLU A 857 -13.72 33.46 56.49
C GLU A 857 -15.14 32.88 56.47
N VAL A 858 -15.99 33.37 55.53
CA VAL A 858 -17.33 32.80 55.29
C VAL A 858 -17.29 31.36 54.87
N ALA A 859 -16.37 31.00 53.95
CA ALA A 859 -16.22 29.63 53.47
C ALA A 859 -15.67 28.69 54.55
N ALA A 860 -14.82 29.16 55.46
CA ALA A 860 -14.29 28.35 56.55
C ALA A 860 -15.40 27.79 57.45
N VAL A 861 -16.46 28.57 57.72
CA VAL A 861 -17.63 28.13 58.52
C VAL A 861 -18.34 26.92 57.92
N VAL A 862 -18.43 26.86 56.60
CA VAL A 862 -19.09 25.75 55.85
C VAL A 862 -18.11 24.64 55.43
N GLY A 863 -16.91 24.64 55.99
CA GLY A 863 -15.89 23.62 55.68
C GLY A 863 -15.34 23.69 54.25
N GLY A 864 -15.23 24.89 53.70
CA GLY A 864 -14.83 25.15 52.33
C GLY A 864 -13.65 26.12 52.21
N GLY A 865 -13.49 26.66 51.02
CA GLY A 865 -12.44 27.62 50.67
C GLY A 865 -12.78 28.40 49.42
N GLY A 866 -12.09 29.52 49.23
CA GLY A 866 -12.31 30.38 48.09
C GLY A 866 -11.21 31.41 47.91
N GLY A 867 -11.39 32.30 46.93
CA GLY A 867 -10.49 33.39 46.67
C GLY A 867 -10.94 34.20 45.47
N GLY A 868 -10.19 35.23 45.16
CA GLY A 868 -10.53 36.15 44.08
C GLY A 868 -9.70 37.41 44.13
N ARG A 869 -10.29 38.48 43.65
CA ARG A 869 -9.72 39.83 43.70
C ARG A 869 -10.25 40.53 44.96
N ALA A 870 -9.59 41.60 45.40
CA ALA A 870 -10.05 42.43 46.53
C ALA A 870 -11.47 43.00 46.34
N THR A 871 -11.90 43.22 45.11
CA THR A 871 -13.24 43.75 44.79
C THR A 871 -14.29 42.67 44.55
N LEU A 872 -13.92 41.45 44.15
CA LEU A 872 -14.85 40.35 43.84
C LEU A 872 -14.17 39.01 44.08
N ALA A 873 -14.76 38.17 44.87
CA ALA A 873 -14.25 36.84 45.19
C ALA A 873 -15.40 35.83 45.32
N GLN A 874 -15.10 34.56 45.16
CA GLN A 874 -16.05 33.45 45.25
C GLN A 874 -15.48 32.28 46.05
N ALA A 875 -16.40 31.58 46.72
CA ALA A 875 -16.03 30.41 47.50
C ALA A 875 -17.10 29.33 47.42
N GLY A 876 -16.72 28.12 47.75
CA GLY A 876 -17.62 26.99 47.93
C GLY A 876 -17.38 26.31 49.27
N GLY A 877 -18.35 25.52 49.71
CA GLY A 877 -18.25 24.78 50.97
C GLY A 877 -18.82 23.35 50.88
N LYS A 878 -18.86 22.68 52.02
CA LYS A 878 -19.34 21.29 52.10
C LYS A 878 -20.67 21.17 52.81
N ASP A 879 -20.92 22.01 53.86
CA ASP A 879 -22.10 21.92 54.69
C ASP A 879 -23.10 23.06 54.38
N PRO A 880 -24.22 22.80 53.70
CA PRO A 880 -25.21 23.79 53.34
C PRO A 880 -26.06 24.26 54.52
N GLN A 881 -26.08 23.51 55.64
CA GLN A 881 -26.89 23.92 56.81
C GLN A 881 -26.26 25.12 57.56
N LEU A 882 -24.97 25.30 57.42
CA LEU A 882 -24.22 26.37 58.06
C LEU A 882 -24.17 27.66 57.22
N ILE A 883 -24.85 27.75 56.08
CA ILE A 883 -24.79 28.92 55.18
C ILE A 883 -25.29 30.18 55.87
N GLY A 884 -26.37 30.05 56.67
CA GLY A 884 -26.94 31.17 57.45
C GLY A 884 -26.01 31.64 58.55
N GLU A 885 -25.24 30.78 59.19
CA GLU A 885 -24.22 31.14 60.18
C GLU A 885 -23.03 31.85 59.54
N ALA A 886 -22.56 31.30 58.38
CA ALA A 886 -21.51 31.91 57.60
C ALA A 886 -21.85 33.36 57.16
N LEU A 887 -23.08 33.59 56.70
CA LEU A 887 -23.54 34.93 56.30
C LEU A 887 -23.63 35.88 57.44
N ARG A 888 -24.07 35.45 58.67
CA ARG A 888 -24.12 36.32 59.89
C ARG A 888 -22.71 36.76 60.27
N LEU A 889 -21.67 35.99 60.07
CA LEU A 889 -20.30 36.38 60.40
C LEU A 889 -19.84 37.62 59.61
N VAL A 890 -20.37 37.85 58.40
CA VAL A 890 -19.97 38.96 57.52
C VAL A 890 -20.11 40.31 58.29
N THR A 891 -21.17 40.50 59.06
CA THR A 891 -21.40 41.72 59.75
C THR A 891 -20.31 42.02 60.80
N SER A 892 -19.78 41.01 61.47
CA SER A 892 -18.70 41.19 62.46
C SER A 892 -17.34 41.38 61.82
N LEU A 893 -17.16 40.90 60.58
CA LEU A 893 -15.90 41.06 59.84
C LEU A 893 -15.76 42.45 59.20
N VAL A 894 -16.79 43.21 59.08
CA VAL A 894 -16.81 44.56 58.51
C VAL A 894 -16.56 45.67 59.56
N THR A 895 -16.66 45.36 60.82
CA THR A 895 -16.36 46.29 61.87
C THR A 895 -14.85 46.56 61.93
N PRO A 896 -14.33 47.79 61.78
CA PRO A 896 -12.92 48.08 61.94
C PRO A 896 -12.45 47.76 63.36
N VAL A 897 -11.32 47.00 63.45
CA VAL A 897 -10.62 46.78 64.73
C VAL A 897 -9.95 48.06 65.18
#